data_0ea9f07b6da6247e1e0ac0277b3880c4
#
_entry.id   0ea9f07b6da6247e1e0ac0277b3880c4
#
_cell.length_a   1.000
_cell.length_b   1.000
_cell.length_c   1.000
_cell.angle_alpha   90.00
_cell.angle_beta   90.00
_cell.angle_gamma   90.00
#
_symmetry.space_group_name_H-M   'P 1'
#
loop_
_entity.id
_entity.type
_entity.pdbx_description
1 polymer ?
#
loop_
_entity_poly.entity_id
_entity_poly.type
_entity_poly.pdbx_seq_one_letter_code
_entity_poly.pdbx_strand_id
1 'polypeptide(L)'
;MTRTILIGKARRITLGEIAAVATGSAKLEVQQQQQDENEAAEEAQPLVDVADSLQKLSLDDIPDVELLSAEATIASLTLLALTISQGRIIRGDCAGKLSSAIVDIVNGVLEEGCDRILRLPSKADVFAASVNDLVGGYLGILEDGPYLGRLISVARISLCLNKARTLASKAISDPIASLSIERLGSSLSIDSFSSTNYDELRPHRGCIESASVIRACLQGSTVVAASEKNVTTSPDECCKYAKLTPQYHGPARESIASACKTMELEMNCSEINSSASLDDTIALLASKSVLESVLTLATGSLMRCGSTIDAVVVSGSNLAEVAPSLEAAVVTLQNSLESEAKIGCKFIADELAKKEAELKAKEEEKAKRSAARGGNNNPNAGDKKDEFAGMTEAQKAKILKKRAEKEAKAAAKAKAKKAKAAGGAAALTSIFGAGTAAIYPLLRTKSDLGEETLIANLEQAIESLLSGGMQRKPKVAKGTRDYLPEQMAIRDKAFTIIRRVFKRHGAVEIDTPVFELKETLTGKYGEDSKLIYDLADQGGELLALRYDLTVPFARFLAVNAVGNIKRFHIGKVYRRDQPQLSKGRYREFYQCDFDIAGVYGRMVPDSECLAVACEILDSLPIGDFGIKLNHRRLLDAILDLCGVPSDKFRTICSAVDKLDKEPWSEVRREMVEEKGLPGDVADKIGEFVVLKGKPWELYNSLMESKRFGNHKGAAEAMEDLRILFEYLEAMGKLHFISFDLSLARGLDYYTGVIYEAVCMNGNTQVGSIGGGGRYDTLVSMFQEAGKVTPCVGVSVGIERVFTLMEERLRQEQGGSIKQPNVTVLIASAGDNMLRERMKLANVLWDANISAEFSQQENPKLKFEIANALDRQIPFMVIAGEEEAKQGKCKVKDLGARTEETVDVSDLVTTLRSKGVVPVGCEFAMEMLNGESS
;
A
#
# COMPACT_ATOMS: atom_id res chain seq x y z
N MET A 1 -20.92 23.67 12.95
CA MET A 1 -20.58 23.17 14.30
C MET A 1 -19.09 23.36 14.49
N THR A 2 -18.72 24.20 15.45
CA THR A 2 -17.29 24.45 15.75
C THR A 2 -16.71 23.17 16.37
N ARG A 3 -15.57 22.71 15.86
CA ARG A 3 -14.88 21.51 16.37
C ARG A 3 -14.25 21.85 17.72
N THR A 4 -14.39 20.97 18.71
CA THR A 4 -13.73 21.14 20.02
C THR A 4 -12.46 20.29 20.05
N ILE A 5 -11.35 20.88 20.51
CA ILE A 5 -10.06 20.21 20.70
C ILE A 5 -9.82 20.09 22.20
N LEU A 6 -9.67 18.85 22.67
CA LEU A 6 -9.41 18.53 24.06
C LEU A 6 -7.89 18.52 24.31
N ILE A 7 -7.44 19.14 25.40
CA ILE A 7 -6.05 19.05 25.87
C ILE A 7 -5.99 18.33 27.21
N GLY A 8 -4.93 17.55 27.46
CA GLY A 8 -4.78 16.76 28.69
C GLY A 8 -3.48 15.96 28.73
N LYS A 9 -3.20 15.34 29.88
CA LYS A 9 -1.90 14.66 30.17
C LYS A 9 -1.49 13.59 29.14
N ALA A 10 -2.44 12.84 28.58
CA ALA A 10 -2.16 11.71 27.69
C ALA A 10 -2.28 12.05 26.20
N ARG A 11 -2.71 13.26 25.87
CA ARG A 11 -3.02 13.61 24.48
C ARG A 11 -1.89 14.38 23.82
N ARG A 12 -1.54 13.97 22.59
CA ARG A 12 -0.66 14.72 21.68
C ARG A 12 -1.49 15.68 20.82
N ILE A 13 -0.95 16.87 20.57
CA ILE A 13 -1.54 17.88 19.69
C ILE A 13 -0.80 17.91 18.36
N THR A 14 -1.53 18.13 17.26
CA THR A 14 -0.97 18.24 15.91
C THR A 14 -0.84 19.70 15.47
N LEU A 15 -0.01 19.94 14.44
CA LEU A 15 0.10 21.26 13.81
C LEU A 15 -1.25 21.78 13.30
N GLY A 16 -2.07 20.88 12.73
CA GLY A 16 -3.39 21.23 12.23
C GLY A 16 -4.36 21.64 13.34
N GLU A 17 -4.26 21.03 14.53
CA GLU A 17 -5.09 21.38 15.68
C GLU A 17 -4.70 22.74 16.25
N ILE A 18 -3.39 23.04 16.35
CA ILE A 18 -2.93 24.37 16.76
C ILE A 18 -3.41 25.45 15.78
N ALA A 19 -3.25 25.19 14.48
CA ALA A 19 -3.70 26.13 13.46
C ALA A 19 -5.23 26.31 13.48
N ALA A 20 -6.01 25.25 13.70
CA ALA A 20 -7.46 25.32 13.77
C ALA A 20 -7.95 26.16 14.97
N VAL A 21 -7.26 26.11 16.11
CA VAL A 21 -7.54 27.01 17.26
C VAL A 21 -7.12 28.43 16.93
N ALA A 22 -5.89 28.63 16.42
CA ALA A 22 -5.36 29.94 16.09
C ALA A 22 -6.19 30.70 15.05
N THR A 23 -6.83 30.00 14.11
CA THR A 23 -7.71 30.58 13.07
C THR A 23 -9.18 30.66 13.50
N GLY A 24 -9.53 30.24 14.72
CA GLY A 24 -10.90 30.24 15.20
C GLY A 24 -11.79 29.11 14.66
N SER A 25 -11.22 28.16 13.90
CA SER A 25 -11.98 27.03 13.36
C SER A 25 -12.31 25.94 14.39
N ALA A 26 -11.69 25.97 15.55
CA ALA A 26 -11.90 25.06 16.67
C ALA A 26 -11.83 25.76 18.01
N LYS A 27 -12.52 25.21 19.04
CA LYS A 27 -12.42 25.63 20.43
C LYS A 27 -11.55 24.65 21.21
N LEU A 28 -10.97 25.15 22.33
CA LEU A 28 -10.19 24.35 23.27
C LEU A 28 -11.02 23.93 24.48
N GLU A 29 -10.77 22.74 25.00
CA GLU A 29 -11.26 22.26 26.29
C GLU A 29 -10.19 21.47 27.04
N VAL A 30 -10.13 21.61 28.36
CA VAL A 30 -9.27 20.80 29.23
C VAL A 30 -10.00 19.51 29.60
N GLN A 31 -9.37 18.39 29.38
CA GLN A 31 -9.88 17.09 29.82
C GLN A 31 -9.70 16.99 31.35
N GLN A 32 -10.78 17.15 32.12
CA GLN A 32 -10.75 16.90 33.55
C GLN A 32 -10.56 15.40 33.81
N GLN A 33 -9.53 15.04 34.59
CA GLN A 33 -9.45 13.71 35.18
C GLN A 33 -10.57 13.54 36.20
N GLN A 34 -11.29 12.42 36.16
CA GLN A 34 -12.09 11.97 37.31
C GLN A 34 -11.11 11.79 38.49
N GLN A 35 -11.09 12.75 39.39
CA GLN A 35 -10.45 12.59 40.69
C GLN A 35 -11.41 11.81 41.59
N ASP A 36 -10.87 10.89 42.36
CA ASP A 36 -11.57 10.22 43.44
C ASP A 36 -12.24 11.27 44.34
N GLU A 37 -13.55 11.08 44.58
CA GLU A 37 -14.40 11.93 45.38
C GLU A 37 -14.02 11.89 46.88
N ASN A 38 -12.87 12.45 47.28
CA ASN A 38 -12.57 12.60 48.69
C ASN A 38 -11.45 13.63 48.95
N GLU A 39 -11.61 14.88 48.50
CA GLU A 39 -10.88 15.96 49.15
C GLU A 39 -11.74 17.26 49.08
N ALA A 40 -11.85 17.94 50.23
CA ALA A 40 -12.80 18.97 50.54
C ALA A 40 -12.77 20.18 49.62
N ALA A 41 -13.96 20.69 49.33
CA ALA A 41 -14.20 21.96 48.67
C ALA A 41 -13.67 23.09 49.52
N GLU A 42 -12.49 23.65 49.20
CA GLU A 42 -12.16 25.04 49.56
C GLU A 42 -12.82 25.96 48.53
N GLU A 43 -13.52 27.00 49.04
CA GLU A 43 -14.25 27.99 48.27
C GLU A 43 -13.36 28.62 47.19
N ALA A 44 -13.67 28.35 45.95
CA ALA A 44 -13.05 29.01 44.77
C ALA A 44 -13.58 30.46 44.72
N GLN A 45 -12.71 31.42 44.87
CA GLN A 45 -13.00 32.80 44.46
C GLN A 45 -13.32 32.81 42.96
N PRO A 46 -14.32 33.58 42.51
CA PRO A 46 -14.66 33.65 41.09
C PRO A 46 -13.45 34.15 40.29
N LEU A 47 -13.06 33.42 39.28
CA LEU A 47 -12.06 33.81 38.29
C LEU A 47 -12.44 35.16 37.69
N VAL A 48 -11.48 36.06 37.61
CA VAL A 48 -11.57 37.43 37.06
C VAL A 48 -12.33 37.41 35.73
N ASP A 49 -13.23 38.37 35.57
CA ASP A 49 -13.97 38.58 34.33
C ASP A 49 -12.98 38.82 33.18
N VAL A 50 -12.92 37.87 32.24
CA VAL A 50 -11.95 37.87 31.11
C VAL A 50 -12.11 39.12 30.26
N ALA A 51 -13.34 39.64 30.12
CA ALA A 51 -13.63 40.89 29.41
C ALA A 51 -12.99 42.10 30.06
N ASP A 52 -13.00 42.15 31.40
CA ASP A 52 -12.40 43.26 32.19
C ASP A 52 -10.85 43.22 32.14
N SER A 53 -10.29 42.01 32.07
CA SER A 53 -8.83 41.82 31.98
C SER A 53 -8.30 42.18 30.59
N LEU A 54 -9.04 41.84 29.53
CA LEU A 54 -8.69 42.20 28.13
C LEU A 54 -8.79 43.73 27.88
N GLN A 55 -9.68 44.46 28.62
CA GLN A 55 -9.77 45.91 28.51
C GLN A 55 -8.61 46.65 29.17
N LYS A 56 -7.93 46.02 30.14
CA LYS A 56 -6.83 46.67 30.92
C LYS A 56 -5.46 46.51 30.24
N LEU A 57 -5.32 45.70 29.21
CA LEU A 57 -4.08 45.57 28.46
C LEU A 57 -3.93 46.70 27.44
N SER A 58 -3.38 47.82 27.87
CA SER A 58 -2.89 48.88 26.97
C SER A 58 -1.44 48.55 26.60
N LEU A 59 -1.23 48.04 25.41
CA LEU A 59 0.09 47.68 24.85
C LEU A 59 0.77 48.87 24.16
N ASP A 60 0.12 50.06 24.14
CA ASP A 60 0.57 51.25 23.44
C ASP A 60 1.81 51.94 24.12
N ASP A 61 2.17 51.51 25.34
CA ASP A 61 3.23 52.15 26.14
C ASP A 61 4.56 51.37 26.17
N ILE A 62 4.71 50.30 25.38
CA ILE A 62 5.97 49.48 25.35
C ILE A 62 6.78 49.85 24.10
N PRO A 63 7.83 50.71 24.24
CA PRO A 63 8.65 51.05 23.09
C PRO A 63 9.54 49.88 22.64
N ASP A 64 9.70 49.69 21.33
CA ASP A 64 10.64 48.78 20.66
C ASP A 64 10.43 47.26 20.88
N VAL A 65 9.21 46.79 21.09
CA VAL A 65 8.93 45.36 21.14
C VAL A 65 8.13 44.90 19.91
N GLU A 66 8.67 43.94 19.21
CA GLU A 66 7.95 43.25 18.12
C GLU A 66 6.73 42.49 18.69
N LEU A 67 5.54 42.80 18.21
CA LEU A 67 4.31 42.13 18.61
C LEU A 67 4.08 40.91 17.73
N LEU A 68 3.62 39.82 18.36
CA LEU A 68 3.17 38.63 17.65
C LEU A 68 1.90 38.91 16.83
N SER A 69 1.68 38.19 15.74
CA SER A 69 0.36 38.16 15.10
C SER A 69 -0.67 37.57 16.05
N ALA A 70 -1.96 37.87 15.85
CA ALA A 70 -3.03 37.29 16.68
C ALA A 70 -2.98 35.74 16.64
N GLU A 71 -2.79 35.16 15.45
CA GLU A 71 -2.66 33.72 15.28
C GLU A 71 -1.47 33.14 16.07
N ALA A 72 -0.30 33.80 16.02
CA ALA A 72 0.88 33.37 16.75
C ALA A 72 0.71 33.51 18.28
N THR A 73 -0.01 34.53 18.74
CA THR A 73 -0.37 34.71 20.16
C THR A 73 -1.27 33.55 20.64
N ILE A 74 -2.35 33.26 19.93
CA ILE A 74 -3.28 32.17 20.27
C ILE A 74 -2.57 30.81 20.22
N ALA A 75 -1.73 30.57 19.23
CA ALA A 75 -0.95 29.33 19.15
C ALA A 75 0.03 29.19 20.33
N SER A 76 0.68 30.29 20.73
CA SER A 76 1.59 30.31 21.89
C SER A 76 0.85 30.01 23.19
N LEU A 77 -0.32 30.62 23.40
CA LEU A 77 -1.18 30.35 24.56
C LEU A 77 -1.71 28.93 24.56
N THR A 78 -2.07 28.39 23.40
CA THR A 78 -2.51 26.98 23.23
C THR A 78 -1.43 25.99 23.64
N LEU A 79 -0.19 26.21 23.20
CA LEU A 79 0.94 25.36 23.58
C LEU A 79 1.28 25.53 25.07
N LEU A 80 1.17 26.73 25.63
CA LEU A 80 1.36 26.96 27.03
C LEU A 80 0.32 26.22 27.89
N ALA A 81 -0.96 26.29 27.52
CA ALA A 81 -2.02 25.53 28.19
C ALA A 81 -1.81 24.03 28.13
N LEU A 82 -1.40 23.49 26.96
CA LEU A 82 -1.05 22.09 26.81
C LEU A 82 0.11 21.70 27.72
N THR A 83 1.18 22.49 27.73
CA THR A 83 2.37 22.22 28.52
C THR A 83 2.09 22.19 30.01
N ILE A 84 1.25 23.12 30.50
CA ILE A 84 0.79 23.19 31.89
C ILE A 84 -0.11 21.98 32.20
N SER A 85 -1.08 21.65 31.34
CA SER A 85 -2.03 20.53 31.55
C SER A 85 -1.32 19.18 31.61
N GLN A 86 -0.17 19.03 30.94
CA GLN A 86 0.67 17.85 30.97
C GLN A 86 1.59 17.79 32.20
N GLY A 87 1.57 18.81 33.07
CA GLY A 87 2.39 18.89 34.28
C GLY A 87 3.88 19.11 34.01
N ARG A 88 4.23 19.64 32.84
CA ARG A 88 5.63 19.87 32.43
C ARG A 88 6.29 21.08 33.09
N ILE A 89 5.53 22.13 33.35
CA ILE A 89 6.01 23.38 33.94
C ILE A 89 5.54 23.53 35.37
N ILE A 90 4.28 23.21 35.66
CA ILE A 90 3.66 23.37 36.97
C ILE A 90 3.06 22.00 37.38
N ARG A 91 3.30 21.61 38.64
CA ARG A 91 2.77 20.34 39.20
C ARG A 91 1.72 20.62 40.26
N GLY A 92 0.68 19.78 40.37
CA GLY A 92 -0.36 19.86 41.41
C GLY A 92 -1.63 20.55 40.94
N ASP A 93 -2.52 20.85 41.89
CA ASP A 93 -3.87 21.38 41.65
C ASP A 93 -3.91 22.73 40.92
N CYS A 94 -2.86 23.53 41.02
CA CYS A 94 -2.78 24.83 40.33
C CYS A 94 -2.65 24.65 38.79
N ALA A 95 -2.07 23.55 38.30
CA ALA A 95 -1.87 23.35 36.87
C ALA A 95 -3.21 23.23 36.13
N GLY A 96 -4.20 22.54 36.68
CA GLY A 96 -5.53 22.42 36.09
C GLY A 96 -6.27 23.75 36.01
N LYS A 97 -6.26 24.52 37.09
CA LYS A 97 -6.91 25.84 37.15
C LYS A 97 -6.28 26.83 36.17
N LEU A 98 -4.95 26.87 36.11
CA LEU A 98 -4.24 27.78 35.20
C LEU A 98 -4.40 27.41 33.73
N SER A 99 -4.36 26.11 33.43
CA SER A 99 -4.62 25.61 32.06
C SER A 99 -6.05 25.99 31.63
N SER A 100 -7.05 25.82 32.51
CA SER A 100 -8.44 26.21 32.22
C SER A 100 -8.57 27.72 32.01
N ALA A 101 -7.93 28.55 32.82
CA ALA A 101 -7.96 30.02 32.67
C ALA A 101 -7.38 30.46 31.31
N ILE A 102 -6.25 29.87 30.89
CA ILE A 102 -5.66 30.15 29.56
C ILE A 102 -6.61 29.71 28.44
N VAL A 103 -7.28 28.58 28.59
CA VAL A 103 -8.26 28.07 27.61
C VAL A 103 -9.47 29.01 27.53
N ASP A 104 -9.94 29.54 28.66
CA ASP A 104 -11.04 30.51 28.70
C ASP A 104 -10.66 31.82 27.99
N ILE A 105 -9.43 32.29 28.16
CA ILE A 105 -8.88 33.45 27.44
C ILE A 105 -8.85 33.20 25.94
N VAL A 106 -8.32 32.05 25.50
CA VAL A 106 -8.28 31.67 24.09
C VAL A 106 -9.66 31.62 23.48
N ASN A 107 -10.61 30.97 24.16
CA ASN A 107 -11.99 30.86 23.66
C ASN A 107 -12.73 32.21 23.70
N GLY A 108 -12.51 33.04 24.70
CA GLY A 108 -13.06 34.39 24.76
C GLY A 108 -12.61 35.30 23.61
N VAL A 109 -11.30 35.26 23.26
CA VAL A 109 -10.77 35.97 22.09
C VAL A 109 -11.41 35.45 20.79
N LEU A 110 -11.69 34.14 20.69
CA LEU A 110 -12.31 33.53 19.53
C LEU A 110 -13.81 33.86 19.41
N GLU A 111 -14.53 34.09 20.54
CA GLU A 111 -15.98 34.40 20.55
C GLU A 111 -16.28 35.84 20.20
N GLU A 112 -15.46 36.79 20.65
CA GLU A 112 -15.65 38.22 20.40
C GLU A 112 -15.36 38.68 18.97
N GLY A 113 -14.81 37.78 18.14
CA GLY A 113 -14.42 38.07 16.76
C GLY A 113 -13.11 38.86 16.64
N CYS A 114 -12.45 38.72 15.49
CA CYS A 114 -11.08 39.23 15.24
C CYS A 114 -10.94 40.77 15.27
N ASP A 115 -11.94 41.55 15.59
CA ASP A 115 -11.87 43.02 15.57
C ASP A 115 -11.12 43.62 16.78
N ARG A 116 -10.97 42.86 17.86
CA ARG A 116 -10.08 43.18 19.00
C ARG A 116 -8.98 42.13 19.11
N ILE A 117 -7.93 42.30 18.32
CA ILE A 117 -6.84 41.36 18.23
C ILE A 117 -5.95 41.52 19.47
N LEU A 118 -5.94 40.55 20.37
CA LEU A 118 -4.91 40.39 21.39
C LEU A 118 -3.58 40.06 20.72
N ARG A 119 -2.60 40.97 20.83
CA ARG A 119 -1.23 40.76 20.38
C ARG A 119 -0.30 40.82 21.55
N LEU A 120 0.42 39.71 21.81
CA LEU A 120 1.41 39.64 22.88
C LEU A 120 2.82 39.88 22.32
N PRO A 121 3.73 40.38 23.18
CA PRO A 121 5.12 40.61 22.79
C PRO A 121 5.85 39.34 22.42
N SER A 122 6.76 39.41 21.44
CA SER A 122 7.57 38.28 21.00
C SER A 122 8.72 37.91 21.95
N LYS A 123 9.13 38.84 22.83
CA LYS A 123 10.14 38.60 23.87
C LYS A 123 9.57 37.80 25.04
N ALA A 124 10.24 36.72 25.44
CA ALA A 124 9.76 35.74 26.40
C ALA A 124 9.45 36.32 27.79
N ASP A 125 10.29 37.22 28.27
CA ASP A 125 10.12 37.92 29.57
C ASP A 125 8.92 38.84 29.59
N VAL A 126 8.71 39.60 28.53
CA VAL A 126 7.58 40.51 28.37
C VAL A 126 6.28 39.72 28.07
N PHE A 127 6.37 38.64 27.31
CA PHE A 127 5.26 37.70 27.07
C PHE A 127 4.78 37.09 28.40
N ALA A 128 5.72 36.58 29.23
CA ALA A 128 5.39 36.01 30.53
C ALA A 128 4.71 36.98 31.44
N ALA A 129 5.18 38.22 31.48
CA ALA A 129 4.56 39.28 32.29
C ALA A 129 3.14 39.60 31.80
N SER A 130 2.95 39.75 30.49
CA SER A 130 1.64 40.05 29.90
C SER A 130 0.65 38.89 30.12
N VAL A 131 1.07 37.63 30.02
CA VAL A 131 0.22 36.46 30.31
C VAL A 131 -0.09 36.39 31.82
N ASN A 132 0.89 36.68 32.69
CA ASN A 132 0.68 36.71 34.13
C ASN A 132 -0.36 37.75 34.55
N ASP A 133 -0.34 38.94 33.93
CA ASP A 133 -1.33 39.95 34.14
C ASP A 133 -2.73 39.55 33.68
N LEU A 134 -2.82 38.85 32.54
CA LEU A 134 -4.07 38.29 32.01
C LEU A 134 -4.70 37.22 32.90
N VAL A 135 -3.90 36.38 33.56
CA VAL A 135 -4.39 35.28 34.43
C VAL A 135 -4.41 35.68 35.92
N GLY A 136 -4.32 36.97 36.22
CA GLY A 136 -4.47 37.49 37.59
C GLY A 136 -3.34 37.11 38.54
N GLY A 137 -2.10 37.05 38.07
CA GLY A 137 -0.91 36.90 38.92
C GLY A 137 -0.52 35.43 39.27
N TYR A 138 -1.19 34.44 38.71
CA TYR A 138 -0.89 33.02 38.99
C TYR A 138 0.44 32.51 38.40
N LEU A 139 1.04 33.25 37.47
CA LEU A 139 2.28 32.84 36.75
C LEU A 139 3.59 33.27 37.44
N GLY A 140 3.54 33.82 38.68
CA GLY A 140 4.75 34.23 39.42
C GLY A 140 5.80 33.11 39.66
N ILE A 141 5.63 31.94 39.02
CA ILE A 141 6.49 30.75 39.13
C ILE A 141 7.23 30.49 37.82
N LEU A 142 6.92 31.17 36.70
CA LEU A 142 7.60 30.98 35.39
C LEU A 142 8.88 31.86 35.34
N GLU A 143 9.91 31.45 36.09
CA GLU A 143 11.24 32.10 36.04
C GLU A 143 12.09 31.70 34.82
N ASP A 144 11.59 30.84 33.91
CA ASP A 144 12.35 30.24 32.83
C ASP A 144 12.11 30.97 31.49
N GLY A 145 12.63 32.18 31.36
CA GLY A 145 12.57 33.01 30.14
C GLY A 145 13.04 32.29 28.86
N PRO A 146 14.14 31.49 28.87
CA PRO A 146 14.57 30.73 27.73
C PRO A 146 13.53 29.72 27.23
N TYR A 147 12.80 29.05 28.10
CA TYR A 147 11.78 28.09 27.76
C TYR A 147 10.57 28.69 27.05
N LEU A 148 10.10 29.84 27.55
CA LEU A 148 9.00 30.58 26.90
C LEU A 148 9.41 31.11 25.54
N GLY A 149 10.63 31.57 25.37
CA GLY A 149 11.19 31.98 24.08
C GLY A 149 11.21 30.86 23.06
N ARG A 150 11.56 29.64 23.51
CA ARG A 150 11.46 28.42 22.69
C ARG A 150 10.02 28.11 22.32
N LEU A 151 9.10 28.13 23.26
CA LEU A 151 7.67 27.83 23.06
C LEU A 151 7.05 28.78 22.02
N ILE A 152 7.33 30.09 22.13
CA ILE A 152 6.87 31.10 21.17
C ILE A 152 7.44 30.81 19.78
N SER A 153 8.72 30.50 19.68
CA SER A 153 9.37 30.18 18.41
C SER A 153 8.81 28.92 17.77
N VAL A 154 8.58 27.87 18.56
CA VAL A 154 7.96 26.63 18.13
C VAL A 154 6.51 26.86 17.66
N ALA A 155 5.74 27.70 18.36
CA ALA A 155 4.38 28.08 17.98
C ALA A 155 4.36 28.77 16.61
N ARG A 156 5.21 29.80 16.44
CA ARG A 156 5.35 30.55 15.17
C ARG A 156 5.72 29.64 14.03
N ILE A 157 6.76 28.81 14.20
CA ILE A 157 7.23 27.85 13.20
C ILE A 157 6.12 26.84 12.88
N SER A 158 5.38 26.35 13.87
CA SER A 158 4.29 25.41 13.69
C SER A 158 3.17 25.96 12.80
N LEU A 159 2.78 27.21 12.99
CA LEU A 159 1.82 27.90 12.12
C LEU A 159 2.36 28.05 10.70
N CYS A 160 3.60 28.47 10.55
CA CYS A 160 4.27 28.61 9.26
C CYS A 160 4.35 27.27 8.52
N LEU A 161 4.68 26.18 9.22
CA LEU A 161 4.72 24.83 8.65
C LEU A 161 3.36 24.38 8.18
N ASN A 162 2.31 24.59 8.97
CA ASN A 162 0.95 24.24 8.57
C ASN A 162 0.51 25.02 7.33
N LYS A 163 0.79 26.33 7.28
CA LYS A 163 0.47 27.18 6.13
C LYS A 163 1.31 26.78 4.90
N ALA A 164 2.61 26.54 5.07
CA ALA A 164 3.49 26.05 4.01
C ALA A 164 3.01 24.70 3.45
N ARG A 165 2.60 23.76 4.32
CA ARG A 165 2.04 22.46 3.92
C ARG A 165 0.78 22.64 3.09
N THR A 166 -0.10 23.54 3.48
CA THR A 166 -1.34 23.83 2.75
C THR A 166 -1.05 24.43 1.38
N LEU A 167 -0.21 25.46 1.31
CA LEU A 167 0.14 26.11 0.04
C LEU A 167 0.91 25.19 -0.91
N ALA A 168 1.79 24.34 -0.38
CA ALA A 168 2.52 23.34 -1.17
C ALA A 168 1.67 22.13 -1.56
N SER A 169 0.42 22.00 -1.08
CA SER A 169 -0.43 20.84 -1.33
C SER A 169 -0.71 20.65 -2.82
N LYS A 170 -1.01 19.41 -3.18
CA LYS A 170 -1.43 19.05 -4.55
C LYS A 170 -2.74 19.73 -4.99
N ALA A 171 -3.49 20.30 -4.07
CA ALA A 171 -4.75 20.99 -4.34
C ALA A 171 -4.54 22.49 -4.67
N ILE A 172 -3.40 23.06 -4.34
CA ILE A 172 -3.12 24.49 -4.54
C ILE A 172 -1.96 24.69 -5.52
N SER A 173 -0.74 24.26 -5.19
CA SER A 173 0.45 24.60 -5.99
C SER A 173 0.44 24.00 -7.41
N ASP A 174 0.04 22.74 -7.55
CA ASP A 174 0.04 22.07 -8.86
C ASP A 174 -1.06 22.58 -9.81
N PRO A 175 -2.33 22.79 -9.34
CA PRO A 175 -3.36 23.40 -10.17
C PRO A 175 -3.03 24.83 -10.61
N ILE A 176 -2.46 25.65 -9.73
CA ILE A 176 -2.04 27.02 -10.07
C ILE A 176 -0.92 26.98 -11.13
N ALA A 177 0.08 26.10 -10.98
CA ALA A 177 1.12 25.89 -11.99
C ALA A 177 0.52 25.47 -13.33
N SER A 178 -0.56 24.66 -13.32
CA SER A 178 -1.25 24.25 -14.55
C SER A 178 -1.87 25.43 -15.32
N LEU A 179 -2.33 26.48 -14.64
CA LEU A 179 -2.78 27.72 -15.28
C LEU A 179 -1.64 28.43 -16.06
N SER A 180 -0.44 28.44 -15.49
CA SER A 180 0.75 28.99 -16.14
C SER A 180 1.16 28.15 -17.35
N ILE A 181 1.05 26.82 -17.26
CA ILE A 181 1.34 25.89 -18.36
C ILE A 181 0.35 26.13 -19.51
N GLU A 182 -0.94 26.29 -19.23
CA GLU A 182 -1.95 26.66 -20.21
C GLU A 182 -1.61 28.00 -20.88
N ARG A 183 -1.14 29.00 -20.11
CA ARG A 183 -0.73 30.32 -20.62
C ARG A 183 0.47 30.22 -21.58
N LEU A 184 1.43 29.33 -21.28
CA LEU A 184 2.59 29.09 -22.14
C LEU A 184 2.23 28.31 -23.42
N GLY A 185 1.08 27.66 -23.43
CA GLY A 185 0.47 27.05 -24.57
C GLY A 185 1.30 26.00 -25.27
N SER A 186 1.34 26.08 -26.64
CA SER A 186 2.06 25.12 -27.48
C SER A 186 3.59 25.17 -27.37
N SER A 187 4.15 26.06 -26.54
CA SER A 187 5.57 26.04 -26.16
C SER A 187 5.92 24.90 -25.18
N LEU A 188 4.91 24.23 -24.62
CA LEU A 188 5.03 23.07 -23.75
C LEU A 188 4.25 21.88 -24.28
N SER A 189 4.64 20.66 -23.86
CA SER A 189 3.95 19.42 -24.19
C SER A 189 3.42 18.71 -22.94
N ILE A 190 2.25 18.07 -23.08
CA ILE A 190 1.68 17.19 -22.04
C ILE A 190 2.59 15.99 -21.78
N ASP A 191 3.33 15.50 -22.80
CA ASP A 191 4.27 14.39 -22.66
C ASP A 191 5.41 14.70 -21.67
N SER A 192 5.72 15.99 -21.44
CA SER A 192 6.70 16.40 -20.42
C SER A 192 6.34 15.92 -19.01
N PHE A 193 5.07 15.67 -18.75
CA PHE A 193 4.53 15.20 -17.47
C PHE A 193 4.09 13.72 -17.51
N SER A 194 4.59 12.93 -18.47
CA SER A 194 4.19 11.53 -18.68
C SER A 194 4.57 10.63 -17.50
N SER A 195 3.86 9.51 -17.40
CA SER A 195 4.19 8.47 -16.42
C SER A 195 5.58 7.88 -16.63
N THR A 196 6.04 7.74 -17.89
CA THR A 196 7.40 7.27 -18.19
C THR A 196 8.45 8.18 -17.59
N ASN A 197 8.26 9.50 -17.67
CA ASN A 197 9.25 10.44 -17.14
C ASN A 197 9.30 10.50 -15.62
N TYR A 198 8.19 10.30 -14.92
CA TYR A 198 8.09 10.47 -13.48
C TYR A 198 7.86 9.17 -12.71
N ASP A 199 7.02 8.26 -13.20
CA ASP A 199 6.71 7.03 -12.50
C ASP A 199 7.83 5.97 -12.68
N GLU A 200 8.54 6.00 -13.83
CA GLU A 200 9.57 5.02 -14.19
C GLU A 200 11.00 5.56 -14.03
N LEU A 201 11.29 6.72 -14.61
CA LEU A 201 12.65 7.28 -14.63
C LEU A 201 12.99 8.06 -13.35
N ARG A 202 12.00 8.66 -12.69
CA ARG A 202 12.18 9.48 -11.48
C ARG A 202 11.11 9.12 -10.44
N PRO A 203 11.20 7.97 -9.78
CA PRO A 203 10.14 7.43 -8.92
C PRO A 203 10.09 8.09 -7.53
N HIS A 204 10.27 9.41 -7.43
CA HIS A 204 10.02 10.18 -6.22
C HIS A 204 8.52 10.39 -6.05
N ARG A 205 7.97 10.00 -4.92
CA ARG A 205 6.52 10.03 -4.66
C ARG A 205 5.90 11.41 -4.89
N GLY A 206 6.50 12.45 -4.34
CA GLY A 206 6.00 13.81 -4.51
C GLY A 206 6.03 14.30 -5.96
N CYS A 207 7.06 13.92 -6.74
CA CYS A 207 7.13 14.25 -8.15
C CYS A 207 6.06 13.52 -8.97
N ILE A 208 5.79 12.24 -8.67
CA ILE A 208 4.74 11.44 -9.29
C ILE A 208 3.37 12.06 -9.03
N GLU A 209 3.09 12.43 -7.78
CA GLU A 209 1.83 13.07 -7.39
C GLU A 209 1.63 14.40 -8.10
N SER A 210 2.64 15.28 -8.12
CA SER A 210 2.58 16.58 -8.80
C SER A 210 2.36 16.42 -10.31
N ALA A 211 3.14 15.56 -10.98
CA ALA A 211 2.98 15.29 -12.41
C ALA A 211 1.59 14.71 -12.73
N SER A 212 1.03 13.88 -11.84
CA SER A 212 -0.32 13.32 -11.99
C SER A 212 -1.40 14.39 -11.93
N VAL A 213 -1.32 15.34 -11.00
CA VAL A 213 -2.26 16.46 -10.90
C VAL A 213 -2.17 17.36 -12.12
N ILE A 214 -0.96 17.72 -12.55
CA ILE A 214 -0.75 18.56 -13.74
C ILE A 214 -1.32 17.88 -14.98
N ARG A 215 -1.06 16.58 -15.17
CA ARG A 215 -1.67 15.82 -16.28
C ARG A 215 -3.20 15.85 -16.24
N ALA A 216 -3.80 15.65 -15.07
CA ALA A 216 -5.25 15.69 -14.92
C ALA A 216 -5.82 17.08 -15.19
N CYS A 217 -5.13 18.13 -14.78
CA CYS A 217 -5.51 19.50 -15.06
C CYS A 217 -5.46 19.83 -16.56
N LEU A 218 -4.44 19.38 -17.26
CA LEU A 218 -4.21 19.65 -18.68
C LEU A 218 -4.98 18.71 -19.63
N GLN A 219 -5.64 17.68 -19.12
CA GLN A 219 -6.33 16.68 -19.92
C GLN A 219 -7.42 17.32 -20.78
N GLY A 220 -7.31 17.13 -22.10
CA GLY A 220 -8.23 17.69 -23.08
C GLY A 220 -7.94 19.15 -23.49
N SER A 221 -6.84 19.74 -23.00
CA SER A 221 -6.38 21.06 -23.46
C SER A 221 -6.12 21.06 -24.96
N THR A 222 -6.55 22.14 -25.62
CA THR A 222 -6.25 22.42 -27.07
C THR A 222 -5.14 23.46 -27.21
N VAL A 223 -4.71 24.05 -26.11
CA VAL A 223 -3.70 25.13 -26.08
C VAL A 223 -2.29 24.55 -25.89
N VAL A 224 -2.15 23.55 -25.05
CA VAL A 224 -0.87 22.86 -24.79
C VAL A 224 -0.63 21.78 -25.85
N ALA A 225 0.61 21.63 -26.33
CA ALA A 225 0.93 20.63 -27.34
C ALA A 225 0.67 19.20 -26.80
N ALA A 226 0.08 18.33 -27.61
CA ALA A 226 -0.22 16.94 -27.26
C ALA A 226 1.06 16.10 -27.15
N SER A 227 2.12 16.46 -27.88
CA SER A 227 3.39 15.74 -27.93
C SER A 227 4.58 16.69 -28.06
N GLU A 228 5.74 16.30 -27.54
CA GLU A 228 6.98 17.11 -27.69
C GLU A 228 7.33 17.39 -29.16
N LYS A 229 6.95 16.53 -30.08
CA LYS A 229 7.10 16.74 -31.53
C LYS A 229 6.30 17.92 -32.10
N ASN A 230 5.29 18.35 -31.36
CA ASN A 230 4.35 19.43 -31.79
C ASN A 230 4.68 20.76 -31.10
N VAL A 231 5.79 20.87 -30.35
CA VAL A 231 6.23 22.12 -29.72
C VAL A 231 6.65 23.12 -30.82
N THR A 232 6.07 24.32 -30.80
CA THR A 232 6.21 25.32 -31.88
C THR A 232 7.37 26.32 -31.70
N THR A 233 7.87 26.46 -30.44
CA THR A 233 8.93 27.40 -30.09
C THR A 233 9.98 26.75 -29.21
N SER A 234 11.22 27.25 -29.25
CA SER A 234 12.24 26.89 -28.28
C SER A 234 11.82 27.37 -26.88
N PRO A 235 11.89 26.54 -25.84
CA PRO A 235 11.47 26.91 -24.51
C PRO A 235 12.35 28.03 -23.95
N ASP A 236 11.74 29.12 -23.54
CA ASP A 236 12.36 30.17 -22.72
C ASP A 236 12.53 29.71 -21.24
N GLU A 237 13.04 30.57 -20.37
CA GLU A 237 13.18 30.22 -18.95
C GLU A 237 11.85 29.90 -18.28
N CYS A 238 10.76 30.59 -18.60
CA CYS A 238 9.42 30.30 -18.06
C CYS A 238 8.99 28.88 -18.42
N CYS A 239 9.18 28.46 -19.66
CA CYS A 239 8.89 27.11 -20.13
C CYS A 239 9.74 26.06 -19.42
N LYS A 240 11.04 26.35 -19.14
CA LYS A 240 11.92 25.47 -18.40
C LYS A 240 11.41 25.22 -16.98
N TYR A 241 11.05 26.28 -16.23
CA TYR A 241 10.50 26.13 -14.89
C TYR A 241 9.12 25.47 -14.89
N ALA A 242 8.28 25.74 -15.88
CA ALA A 242 6.99 25.07 -16.02
C ALA A 242 7.16 23.56 -16.26
N LYS A 243 8.09 23.15 -17.14
CA LYS A 243 8.40 21.73 -17.41
C LYS A 243 8.94 20.99 -16.19
N LEU A 244 9.74 21.68 -15.36
CA LEU A 244 10.38 21.12 -14.17
C LEU A 244 9.52 21.22 -12.90
N THR A 245 8.28 21.74 -12.99
CA THR A 245 7.40 21.92 -11.82
C THR A 245 7.32 20.70 -10.89
N PRO A 246 7.12 19.45 -11.36
CA PRO A 246 7.08 18.30 -10.44
C PRO A 246 8.38 18.06 -9.68
N GLN A 247 9.53 18.46 -10.25
CA GLN A 247 10.84 18.30 -9.63
C GLN A 247 11.11 19.35 -8.52
N TYR A 248 10.40 20.48 -8.55
CA TYR A 248 10.42 21.48 -7.48
C TYR A 248 9.33 21.20 -6.43
N HIS A 249 8.11 20.91 -6.88
CA HIS A 249 6.97 20.72 -5.98
C HIS A 249 7.08 19.43 -5.17
N GLY A 250 7.55 18.33 -5.78
CA GLY A 250 7.66 17.03 -5.13
C GLY A 250 8.60 17.04 -3.91
N PRO A 251 9.91 17.31 -4.11
CA PRO A 251 10.87 17.35 -3.01
C PRO A 251 10.54 18.39 -1.93
N ALA A 252 10.07 19.58 -2.34
CA ALA A 252 9.67 20.60 -1.37
C ALA A 252 8.50 20.13 -0.48
N ARG A 253 7.52 19.45 -1.07
CA ARG A 253 6.37 18.87 -0.34
C ARG A 253 6.81 17.78 0.64
N GLU A 254 7.71 16.88 0.22
CA GLU A 254 8.29 15.84 1.08
C GLU A 254 9.10 16.42 2.24
N SER A 255 9.91 17.46 1.97
CA SER A 255 10.68 18.15 2.99
C SER A 255 9.77 18.85 4.01
N ILE A 256 8.75 19.59 3.56
CA ILE A 256 7.78 20.25 4.44
C ILE A 256 7.02 19.20 5.28
N ALA A 257 6.60 18.08 4.70
CA ALA A 257 5.92 17.01 5.43
C ALA A 257 6.81 16.37 6.51
N SER A 258 8.07 16.15 6.21
CA SER A 258 9.06 15.64 7.17
C SER A 258 9.28 16.62 8.34
N ALA A 259 9.43 17.90 8.03
CA ALA A 259 9.61 18.92 9.05
C ALA A 259 8.35 19.11 9.93
N CYS A 260 7.15 19.00 9.35
CA CYS A 260 5.91 19.00 10.12
C CYS A 260 5.91 17.87 11.16
N LYS A 261 6.29 16.65 10.75
CA LYS A 261 6.37 15.52 11.68
C LYS A 261 7.42 15.75 12.77
N THR A 262 8.59 16.27 12.42
CA THR A 262 9.63 16.62 13.39
C THR A 262 9.13 17.64 14.39
N MET A 263 8.47 18.69 13.93
CA MET A 263 7.95 19.73 14.81
C MET A 263 6.80 19.22 15.71
N GLU A 264 5.95 18.32 15.20
CA GLU A 264 4.92 17.65 16.02
C GLU A 264 5.54 16.82 17.16
N LEU A 265 6.68 16.18 16.93
CA LEU A 265 7.43 15.48 17.97
C LEU A 265 8.01 16.47 18.99
N GLU A 266 8.63 17.54 18.53
CA GLU A 266 9.21 18.59 19.39
C GLU A 266 8.15 19.27 20.29
N MET A 267 6.95 19.57 19.75
CA MET A 267 5.84 20.11 20.53
C MET A 267 5.33 19.15 21.62
N ASN A 268 5.45 17.84 21.39
CA ASN A 268 4.94 16.80 22.27
C ASN A 268 6.01 16.12 23.12
N CYS A 269 7.27 16.56 23.09
CA CYS A 269 8.35 16.03 23.91
C CYS A 269 8.04 16.15 25.41
N SER A 270 8.22 15.04 26.17
CA SER A 270 7.78 14.93 27.56
C SER A 270 8.87 15.29 28.60
N GLU A 271 10.13 15.42 28.23
CA GLU A 271 11.21 15.66 29.18
C GLU A 271 11.75 17.09 29.10
N ILE A 272 11.47 17.84 30.15
CA ILE A 272 12.21 19.06 30.49
C ILE A 272 12.99 18.73 31.76
N ASN A 273 14.21 18.20 31.59
CA ASN A 273 15.17 18.20 32.67
C ASN A 273 15.79 19.58 32.72
N SER A 274 15.56 20.30 33.81
CA SER A 274 16.01 21.67 34.10
C SER A 274 17.53 21.86 34.10
N SER A 275 18.33 20.87 33.79
CA SER A 275 19.80 20.92 33.78
C SER A 275 20.45 20.57 32.44
N ALA A 276 19.68 20.13 31.42
CA ALA A 276 20.21 19.89 30.09
C ALA A 276 19.90 21.10 29.20
N SER A 277 20.90 21.70 28.56
CA SER A 277 20.69 22.63 27.44
C SER A 277 19.83 21.90 26.38
N LEU A 278 18.61 22.36 26.20
CA LEU A 278 17.76 21.89 25.14
C LEU A 278 18.50 22.06 23.81
N ASP A 279 18.84 20.94 23.17
CA ASP A 279 19.47 20.97 21.86
C ASP A 279 18.38 21.13 20.80
N ASP A 280 18.13 22.35 20.37
CA ASP A 280 17.17 22.70 19.31
C ASP A 280 17.68 22.35 17.91
N THR A 281 18.81 21.65 17.79
CA THR A 281 19.47 21.37 16.50
C THR A 281 18.51 20.71 15.51
N ILE A 282 17.73 19.72 15.94
CA ILE A 282 16.81 18.97 15.08
C ILE A 282 15.67 19.89 14.57
N ALA A 283 15.04 20.64 15.47
CA ALA A 283 13.98 21.57 15.11
C ALA A 283 14.50 22.71 14.22
N LEU A 284 15.70 23.19 14.49
CA LEU A 284 16.37 24.23 13.71
C LEU A 284 16.72 23.74 12.28
N LEU A 285 17.26 22.52 12.14
CA LEU A 285 17.56 21.95 10.84
C LEU A 285 16.27 21.69 10.03
N ALA A 286 15.22 21.20 10.66
CA ALA A 286 13.91 21.01 10.04
C ALA A 286 13.35 22.35 9.55
N SER A 287 13.39 23.40 10.37
CA SER A 287 12.90 24.75 10.03
C SER A 287 13.67 25.37 8.86
N LYS A 288 15.00 25.22 8.82
CA LYS A 288 15.85 25.68 7.71
C LYS A 288 15.55 24.94 6.41
N SER A 289 15.36 23.62 6.47
CA SER A 289 14.99 22.82 5.29
C SER A 289 13.65 23.24 4.69
N VAL A 290 12.68 23.61 5.54
CA VAL A 290 11.40 24.16 5.09
C VAL A 290 11.55 25.52 4.47
N LEU A 291 12.34 26.40 5.08
CA LEU A 291 12.60 27.73 4.54
C LEU A 291 13.15 27.64 3.11
N GLU A 292 14.15 26.79 2.85
CA GLU A 292 14.67 26.52 1.51
C GLU A 292 13.60 25.96 0.57
N SER A 293 12.76 25.03 1.05
CA SER A 293 11.70 24.41 0.27
C SER A 293 10.61 25.42 -0.12
N VAL A 294 10.20 26.28 0.81
CA VAL A 294 9.22 27.36 0.58
C VAL A 294 9.73 28.37 -0.43
N LEU A 295 11.00 28.78 -0.31
CA LEU A 295 11.63 29.70 -1.26
C LEU A 295 11.78 29.07 -2.65
N THR A 296 12.07 27.77 -2.73
CA THR A 296 12.13 27.03 -3.99
C THR A 296 10.76 27.03 -4.70
N LEU A 297 9.66 26.81 -3.95
CA LEU A 297 8.30 26.88 -4.50
C LEU A 297 7.94 28.30 -4.96
N ALA A 298 8.25 29.31 -4.17
CA ALA A 298 8.00 30.72 -4.50
C ALA A 298 8.80 31.13 -5.75
N THR A 299 10.07 30.77 -5.84
CA THR A 299 10.91 31.01 -7.02
C THR A 299 10.33 30.34 -8.25
N GLY A 300 9.93 29.04 -8.14
CA GLY A 300 9.29 28.34 -9.26
C GLY A 300 8.02 29.03 -9.76
N SER A 301 7.16 29.51 -8.84
CA SER A 301 5.94 30.24 -9.17
C SER A 301 6.25 31.56 -9.91
N LEU A 302 7.17 32.37 -9.39
CA LEU A 302 7.55 33.63 -10.01
C LEU A 302 8.22 33.45 -11.38
N MET A 303 9.13 32.48 -11.50
CA MET A 303 9.80 32.19 -12.76
C MET A 303 8.83 31.71 -13.85
N ARG A 304 7.80 30.97 -13.48
CA ARG A 304 6.72 30.62 -14.44
C ARG A 304 5.95 31.86 -14.92
N CYS A 305 5.91 32.90 -14.11
CA CYS A 305 5.29 34.20 -14.46
C CYS A 305 6.24 35.16 -15.21
N GLY A 306 7.52 34.84 -15.30
CA GLY A 306 8.54 35.72 -15.88
C GLY A 306 9.03 36.80 -14.90
N SER A 307 8.92 36.55 -13.59
CA SER A 307 9.38 37.43 -12.51
C SER A 307 10.48 36.74 -11.72
N THR A 308 11.32 37.51 -11.04
CA THR A 308 12.40 37.00 -10.19
C THR A 308 12.18 37.37 -8.74
N ILE A 309 12.70 36.58 -7.83
CA ILE A 309 12.77 36.92 -6.39
C ILE A 309 14.08 37.71 -6.14
N ASP A 310 13.99 38.75 -5.35
CA ASP A 310 15.19 39.33 -4.71
C ASP A 310 15.74 38.29 -3.72
N ALA A 311 17.07 38.17 -3.66
CA ALA A 311 17.73 37.14 -2.87
C ALA A 311 17.32 37.22 -1.39
N VAL A 312 16.58 36.27 -0.90
CA VAL A 312 16.28 36.09 0.53
C VAL A 312 17.45 35.35 1.16
N VAL A 313 18.14 36.03 2.07
CA VAL A 313 19.27 35.41 2.81
C VAL A 313 18.70 34.53 3.92
N VAL A 314 18.97 33.24 3.84
CA VAL A 314 18.67 32.30 4.91
C VAL A 314 19.70 32.46 6.02
N SER A 315 19.37 33.27 7.05
CA SER A 315 20.21 33.45 8.21
C SER A 315 19.45 33.09 9.50
N GLY A 316 20.17 32.60 10.46
CA GLY A 316 19.64 32.27 11.80
C GLY A 316 20.45 31.15 12.46
N SER A 317 20.89 31.33 13.67
CA SER A 317 21.65 30.38 14.48
C SER A 317 20.74 29.61 15.48
N ASN A 318 19.54 30.13 15.73
CA ASN A 318 18.56 29.56 16.66
C ASN A 318 17.12 29.69 16.12
N LEU A 319 16.15 29.04 16.77
CA LEU A 319 14.75 29.04 16.36
C LEU A 319 14.11 30.44 16.35
N ALA A 320 14.48 31.30 17.28
CA ALA A 320 13.93 32.68 17.37
C ALA A 320 14.35 33.55 16.16
N GLU A 321 15.52 33.34 15.61
CA GLU A 321 16.01 34.02 14.40
C GLU A 321 15.43 33.44 13.11
N VAL A 322 15.15 32.13 13.07
CA VAL A 322 14.60 31.46 11.87
C VAL A 322 13.10 31.69 11.74
N ALA A 323 12.34 31.83 12.84
CA ALA A 323 10.90 31.98 12.81
C ALA A 323 10.41 33.18 11.97
N PRO A 324 10.94 34.43 12.15
CA PRO A 324 10.57 35.55 11.30
C PRO A 324 10.92 35.36 9.82
N SER A 325 12.07 34.73 9.54
CA SER A 325 12.50 34.44 8.16
C SER A 325 11.57 33.45 7.47
N LEU A 326 11.10 32.45 8.21
CA LEU A 326 10.15 31.46 7.71
C LEU A 326 8.75 32.10 7.50
N GLU A 327 8.29 32.96 8.39
CA GLU A 327 7.07 33.74 8.22
C GLU A 327 7.11 34.57 6.93
N ALA A 328 8.18 35.33 6.72
CA ALA A 328 8.38 36.13 5.51
C ALA A 328 8.41 35.29 4.24
N ALA A 329 9.06 34.12 4.28
CA ALA A 329 9.11 33.20 3.16
C ALA A 329 7.74 32.59 2.82
N VAL A 330 6.95 32.21 3.83
CA VAL A 330 5.58 31.67 3.63
C VAL A 330 4.65 32.75 3.04
N VAL A 331 4.74 34.00 3.52
CA VAL A 331 4.01 35.14 2.94
C VAL A 331 4.45 35.36 1.48
N THR A 332 5.74 35.29 1.19
CA THR A 332 6.28 35.38 -0.19
C THR A 332 5.72 34.29 -1.08
N LEU A 333 5.68 33.04 -0.59
CA LEU A 333 5.07 31.92 -1.32
C LEU A 333 3.59 32.17 -1.60
N GLN A 334 2.82 32.57 -0.60
CA GLN A 334 1.41 32.88 -0.77
C GLN A 334 1.21 33.97 -1.84
N ASN A 335 1.90 35.08 -1.73
CA ASN A 335 1.80 36.20 -2.68
C ASN A 335 2.20 35.79 -4.11
N SER A 336 3.24 34.94 -4.24
CA SER A 336 3.69 34.45 -5.54
C SER A 336 2.65 33.54 -6.20
N LEU A 337 2.05 32.61 -5.44
CA LEU A 337 0.98 31.73 -5.92
C LEU A 337 -0.29 32.49 -6.26
N GLU A 338 -0.69 33.49 -5.45
CA GLU A 338 -1.84 34.38 -5.75
C GLU A 338 -1.61 35.20 -7.01
N SER A 339 -0.39 35.72 -7.19
CA SER A 339 0.01 36.44 -8.41
C SER A 339 -0.05 35.50 -9.63
N GLU A 340 0.51 34.31 -9.51
CA GLU A 340 0.46 33.30 -10.57
C GLU A 340 -0.99 32.92 -10.94
N ALA A 341 -1.84 32.70 -9.93
CA ALA A 341 -3.27 32.41 -10.13
C ALA A 341 -4.00 33.57 -10.83
N LYS A 342 -3.75 34.82 -10.41
CA LYS A 342 -4.35 36.03 -11.04
C LYS A 342 -3.93 36.16 -12.51
N ILE A 343 -2.65 35.98 -12.82
CA ILE A 343 -2.12 36.02 -14.19
C ILE A 343 -2.77 34.91 -15.05
N GLY A 344 -2.80 33.67 -14.54
CA GLY A 344 -3.43 32.55 -15.21
C GLY A 344 -4.93 32.76 -15.46
N CYS A 345 -5.66 33.20 -14.43
CA CYS A 345 -7.09 33.49 -14.55
C CYS A 345 -7.38 34.61 -15.54
N LYS A 346 -6.55 35.67 -15.59
CA LYS A 346 -6.67 36.74 -16.60
C LYS A 346 -6.49 36.21 -18.02
N PHE A 347 -5.45 35.42 -18.25
CA PHE A 347 -5.21 34.77 -19.53
C PHE A 347 -6.42 33.94 -19.99
N ILE A 348 -6.99 33.12 -19.12
CA ILE A 348 -8.17 32.30 -19.43
C ILE A 348 -9.37 33.18 -19.77
N ALA A 349 -9.59 34.27 -19.01
CA ALA A 349 -10.68 35.22 -19.30
C ALA A 349 -10.53 35.88 -20.69
N ASP A 350 -9.32 36.31 -21.03
CA ASP A 350 -9.02 36.93 -22.33
C ASP A 350 -9.24 35.97 -23.52
N GLU A 351 -8.80 34.71 -23.38
CA GLU A 351 -9.02 33.68 -24.41
C GLU A 351 -10.50 33.30 -24.56
N LEU A 352 -11.27 33.25 -23.47
CA LEU A 352 -12.71 33.03 -23.51
C LEU A 352 -13.41 34.20 -24.24
N ALA A 353 -13.04 35.43 -23.94
CA ALA A 353 -13.60 36.62 -24.60
C ALA A 353 -13.31 36.63 -26.11
N LYS A 354 -12.09 36.23 -26.51
CA LYS A 354 -11.75 36.08 -27.95
C LYS A 354 -12.63 35.03 -28.60
N LYS A 355 -12.84 33.90 -27.99
CA LYS A 355 -13.67 32.80 -28.53
C LYS A 355 -15.13 33.18 -28.63
N GLU A 356 -15.66 33.92 -27.66
CA GLU A 356 -17.02 34.44 -27.70
C GLU A 356 -17.18 35.47 -28.83
N ALA A 357 -16.19 36.34 -29.05
CA ALA A 357 -16.19 37.29 -30.18
C ALA A 357 -16.15 36.57 -31.54
N GLU A 358 -15.30 35.51 -31.67
CA GLU A 358 -15.26 34.70 -32.88
C GLU A 358 -16.60 33.97 -33.15
N LEU A 359 -17.25 33.46 -32.14
CA LEU A 359 -18.55 32.78 -32.24
C LEU A 359 -19.64 33.77 -32.68
N LYS A 360 -19.67 34.98 -32.11
CA LYS A 360 -20.58 36.03 -32.48
C LYS A 360 -20.36 36.47 -33.96
N ALA A 361 -19.10 36.66 -34.35
CA ALA A 361 -18.76 37.00 -35.74
C ALA A 361 -19.19 35.88 -36.72
N LYS A 362 -19.01 34.62 -36.39
CA LYS A 362 -19.47 33.46 -37.19
C LYS A 362 -21.00 33.38 -37.28
N GLU A 363 -21.70 33.70 -36.19
CA GLU A 363 -23.18 33.77 -36.17
C GLU A 363 -23.69 34.92 -37.03
N GLU A 364 -23.07 36.10 -36.95
CA GLU A 364 -23.40 37.25 -37.81
C GLU A 364 -23.13 36.97 -39.29
N GLU A 365 -22.00 36.34 -39.62
CA GLU A 365 -21.69 35.91 -40.97
C GLU A 365 -22.70 34.89 -41.48
N LYS A 366 -23.10 33.94 -40.64
CA LYS A 366 -24.12 32.94 -40.96
C LYS A 366 -25.50 33.57 -41.14
N ALA A 367 -25.85 34.57 -40.34
CA ALA A 367 -27.06 35.37 -40.49
C ALA A 367 -27.05 36.18 -41.81
N LYS A 368 -25.92 36.84 -42.15
CA LYS A 368 -25.72 37.54 -43.42
C LYS A 368 -25.82 36.58 -44.62
N ARG A 369 -25.24 35.38 -44.56
CA ARG A 369 -25.35 34.34 -45.60
C ARG A 369 -26.78 33.78 -45.73
N SER A 370 -27.52 33.65 -44.61
CA SER A 370 -28.93 33.21 -44.65
C SER A 370 -29.84 34.31 -45.20
N ALA A 371 -29.60 35.59 -44.89
CA ALA A 371 -30.30 36.73 -45.47
C ALA A 371 -30.04 36.86 -46.99
N ALA A 372 -28.80 36.66 -47.43
CA ALA A 372 -28.43 36.65 -48.84
C ALA A 372 -29.02 35.46 -49.63
N ARG A 373 -29.34 34.36 -49.03
CA ARG A 373 -30.02 33.19 -49.62
C ARG A 373 -31.55 33.31 -49.62
N GLY A 374 -32.15 34.22 -48.83
CA GLY A 374 -33.57 34.45 -48.74
C GLY A 374 -34.16 35.31 -49.92
N GLY A 375 -33.31 35.74 -50.84
CA GLY A 375 -33.72 36.64 -52.00
C GLY A 375 -34.14 35.94 -53.28
N ASN A 376 -34.33 34.65 -53.30
CA ASN A 376 -34.79 33.95 -54.51
C ASN A 376 -36.17 33.30 -54.25
N ASN A 377 -37.23 34.16 -54.35
CA ASN A 377 -38.60 33.72 -54.44
C ASN A 377 -38.82 33.05 -55.80
N ASN A 378 -38.92 31.74 -55.80
CA ASN A 378 -39.39 30.97 -56.95
C ASN A 378 -40.93 30.87 -56.85
N PRO A 379 -41.69 31.48 -57.78
CA PRO A 379 -43.17 31.51 -57.77
C PRO A 379 -43.76 30.24 -58.39
N ASN A 380 -43.39 29.05 -57.99
CA ASN A 380 -44.06 27.79 -58.40
C ASN A 380 -44.18 26.85 -57.26
N ALA A 381 -45.06 27.16 -56.29
CA ALA A 381 -45.58 26.20 -55.29
C ALA A 381 -47.02 25.87 -55.74
N GLY A 382 -47.09 25.10 -56.83
CA GLY A 382 -48.33 24.40 -57.21
C GLY A 382 -48.37 23.04 -56.57
N ASP A 383 -49.50 22.71 -55.94
CA ASP A 383 -50.07 21.43 -55.55
C ASP A 383 -49.15 20.41 -54.84
N LYS A 384 -49.19 20.44 -53.57
CA LYS A 384 -48.89 19.28 -52.75
C LYS A 384 -49.99 18.24 -52.91
N LYS A 385 -49.79 17.31 -53.84
CA LYS A 385 -50.58 16.06 -53.87
C LYS A 385 -50.49 15.37 -52.45
N ASP A 386 -51.66 14.89 -52.04
CA ASP A 386 -51.94 14.23 -50.82
C ASP A 386 -51.00 13.02 -50.62
N GLU A 387 -49.99 13.15 -49.77
CA GLU A 387 -48.88 12.17 -49.51
C GLU A 387 -49.41 10.89 -48.84
N PHE A 388 -50.75 10.83 -48.58
CA PHE A 388 -51.43 9.76 -47.86
C PHE A 388 -52.49 9.03 -48.73
N ALA A 389 -52.59 9.35 -50.03
CA ALA A 389 -53.57 8.69 -50.90
C ALA A 389 -53.15 7.24 -51.13
N GLY A 390 -53.99 6.31 -50.66
CA GLY A 390 -53.82 4.82 -50.80
C GLY A 390 -53.23 4.07 -49.60
N MET A 391 -52.97 4.74 -48.50
CA MET A 391 -52.47 4.08 -47.29
C MET A 391 -53.56 3.76 -46.27
N THR A 392 -53.42 2.62 -45.59
CA THR A 392 -54.36 2.23 -44.49
C THR A 392 -54.12 3.15 -43.28
N GLU A 393 -55.17 3.31 -42.43
CA GLU A 393 -55.11 4.13 -41.18
C GLU A 393 -53.95 3.73 -40.28
N ALA A 394 -53.63 2.46 -40.18
CA ALA A 394 -52.51 1.89 -39.38
C ALA A 394 -51.14 2.29 -39.98
N GLN A 395 -51.01 2.42 -41.28
CA GLN A 395 -49.78 2.90 -41.95
C GLN A 395 -49.58 4.39 -41.78
N LYS A 396 -50.66 5.18 -41.89
CA LYS A 396 -50.65 6.63 -41.60
C LYS A 396 -50.23 6.94 -40.16
N ALA A 397 -50.80 6.21 -39.18
CA ALA A 397 -50.46 6.34 -37.76
C ALA A 397 -48.98 5.99 -37.47
N LYS A 398 -48.43 4.99 -38.18
CA LYS A 398 -47.00 4.59 -38.01
C LYS A 398 -46.03 5.61 -38.58
N ILE A 399 -46.38 6.28 -39.66
CA ILE A 399 -45.59 7.37 -40.29
C ILE A 399 -45.66 8.63 -39.43
N LEU A 400 -46.85 9.01 -38.95
CA LEU A 400 -47.05 10.16 -38.04
C LEU A 400 -46.28 9.94 -36.70
N LYS A 401 -46.33 8.73 -36.16
CA LYS A 401 -45.58 8.41 -34.96
C LYS A 401 -44.07 8.47 -35.14
N LYS A 402 -43.54 7.98 -36.28
CA LYS A 402 -42.12 8.14 -36.65
C LYS A 402 -41.71 9.60 -36.89
N ARG A 403 -42.59 10.43 -37.49
CA ARG A 403 -42.33 11.86 -37.61
C ARG A 403 -42.31 12.59 -36.28
N ALA A 404 -43.27 12.32 -35.41
CA ALA A 404 -43.35 12.87 -34.06
C ALA A 404 -42.14 12.45 -33.19
N GLU A 405 -41.69 11.18 -33.27
CA GLU A 405 -40.49 10.71 -32.61
C GLU A 405 -39.20 11.37 -33.13
N LYS A 406 -39.13 11.61 -34.45
CA LYS A 406 -37.99 12.31 -35.08
C LYS A 406 -37.96 13.79 -34.72
N GLU A 407 -39.11 14.45 -34.63
CA GLU A 407 -39.24 15.82 -34.18
C GLU A 407 -38.98 15.97 -32.67
N ALA A 408 -39.49 15.06 -31.88
CA ALA A 408 -39.19 15.02 -30.45
C ALA A 408 -37.70 14.78 -30.18
N LYS A 409 -37.04 13.87 -30.92
CA LYS A 409 -35.59 13.69 -30.87
C LYS A 409 -34.79 14.91 -31.36
N ALA A 410 -35.26 15.59 -32.38
CA ALA A 410 -34.66 16.83 -32.88
C ALA A 410 -34.83 17.98 -31.88
N ALA A 411 -36.02 18.11 -31.26
CA ALA A 411 -36.30 19.10 -30.22
C ALA A 411 -35.51 18.84 -28.95
N ALA A 412 -35.39 17.57 -28.54
CA ALA A 412 -34.55 17.17 -27.41
C ALA A 412 -33.06 17.46 -27.69
N LYS A 413 -32.59 17.19 -28.91
CA LYS A 413 -31.22 17.50 -29.36
C LYS A 413 -30.97 19.00 -29.44
N ALA A 414 -31.97 19.79 -29.85
CA ALA A 414 -31.92 21.24 -29.85
C ALA A 414 -31.97 21.85 -28.44
N LYS A 415 -32.80 21.29 -27.53
CA LYS A 415 -32.81 21.65 -26.08
C LYS A 415 -31.49 21.31 -25.41
N ALA A 416 -30.93 20.11 -25.65
CA ALA A 416 -29.61 19.70 -25.13
C ALA A 416 -28.49 20.59 -25.72
N LYS A 417 -28.59 21.02 -26.98
CA LYS A 417 -27.63 21.94 -27.62
C LYS A 417 -27.74 23.37 -27.07
N LYS A 418 -28.96 23.84 -26.76
CA LYS A 418 -29.19 25.13 -26.07
C LYS A 418 -28.75 25.11 -24.62
N ALA A 419 -28.99 24.02 -23.90
CA ALA A 419 -28.50 23.85 -22.51
C ALA A 419 -26.96 23.76 -22.46
N LYS A 420 -26.33 23.13 -23.49
CA LYS A 420 -24.85 23.12 -23.63
C LYS A 420 -24.27 24.49 -24.04
N ALA A 421 -25.04 25.34 -24.75
CA ALA A 421 -24.59 26.66 -25.17
C ALA A 421 -24.79 27.76 -24.11
N ALA A 422 -25.59 27.48 -23.07
CA ALA A 422 -25.88 28.45 -21.98
C ALA A 422 -24.95 28.41 -20.78
N GLY A 423 -23.93 27.51 -20.75
CA GLY A 423 -23.00 27.37 -19.64
C GLY A 423 -21.56 27.71 -20.01
N GLY A 424 -20.98 28.75 -19.38
CA GLY A 424 -19.57 29.11 -19.51
C GLY A 424 -18.60 27.94 -19.27
N ALA A 425 -19.03 26.92 -18.53
CA ALA A 425 -18.31 25.68 -18.32
C ALA A 425 -18.06 24.86 -19.60
N ALA A 426 -19.00 24.85 -20.53
CA ALA A 426 -18.83 24.14 -21.81
C ALA A 426 -17.87 24.84 -22.80
N ALA A 427 -17.71 26.13 -22.67
CA ALA A 427 -16.70 26.89 -23.44
C ALA A 427 -15.30 26.68 -22.87
N LEU A 428 -15.15 26.64 -21.54
CA LEU A 428 -13.90 26.35 -20.84
C LEU A 428 -13.33 24.99 -21.26
N THR A 429 -14.09 23.89 -21.11
CA THR A 429 -13.65 22.53 -21.47
C THR A 429 -13.41 22.32 -22.97
N SER A 430 -13.83 23.24 -23.80
CA SER A 430 -13.56 23.19 -25.26
C SER A 430 -12.17 23.72 -25.63
N ILE A 431 -11.52 24.47 -24.78
CA ILE A 431 -10.23 25.14 -25.02
C ILE A 431 -9.16 24.62 -24.06
N PHE A 432 -9.47 24.62 -22.77
CA PHE A 432 -8.57 24.33 -21.68
C PHE A 432 -8.77 22.90 -21.15
N GLY A 433 -7.82 22.41 -20.36
CA GLY A 433 -7.90 21.11 -19.75
C GLY A 433 -9.02 20.99 -18.71
N ALA A 434 -9.40 19.75 -18.39
CA ALA A 434 -10.52 19.46 -17.50
C ALA A 434 -10.34 20.06 -16.08
N GLY A 435 -9.11 20.02 -15.56
CA GLY A 435 -8.82 20.60 -14.25
C GLY A 435 -8.80 22.12 -14.27
N THR A 436 -8.21 22.72 -15.28
CA THR A 436 -8.25 24.17 -15.48
C THR A 436 -9.68 24.67 -15.53
N ALA A 437 -10.57 23.96 -16.23
CA ALA A 437 -11.99 24.30 -16.29
C ALA A 437 -12.71 24.15 -14.93
N ALA A 438 -12.25 23.25 -14.06
CA ALA A 438 -12.83 23.03 -12.73
C ALA A 438 -12.33 24.08 -11.70
N ILE A 439 -11.04 24.43 -11.72
CA ILE A 439 -10.44 25.31 -10.74
C ILE A 439 -10.58 26.80 -11.04
N TYR A 440 -10.65 27.19 -12.33
CA TYR A 440 -10.77 28.59 -12.75
C TYR A 440 -11.96 29.31 -12.12
N PRO A 441 -13.20 28.76 -12.06
CA PRO A 441 -14.31 29.40 -11.40
C PRO A 441 -14.09 29.69 -9.92
N LEU A 442 -13.36 28.81 -9.22
CA LEU A 442 -13.05 28.94 -7.81
C LEU A 442 -12.03 30.06 -7.56
N LEU A 443 -10.92 30.05 -8.32
CA LEU A 443 -9.86 31.04 -8.18
C LEU A 443 -10.26 32.45 -8.70
N ARG A 444 -11.20 32.53 -9.63
CA ARG A 444 -11.68 33.82 -10.14
C ARG A 444 -12.49 34.62 -9.13
N THR A 445 -13.22 33.94 -8.23
CA THR A 445 -14.15 34.58 -7.30
C THR A 445 -13.49 34.95 -5.98
N LYS A 446 -12.41 34.29 -5.61
CA LYS A 446 -11.71 34.45 -4.33
C LYS A 446 -10.21 34.54 -4.59
N SER A 447 -9.57 35.57 -4.03
CA SER A 447 -8.15 35.83 -4.25
C SER A 447 -7.24 35.43 -3.10
N ASP A 448 -7.81 35.13 -1.94
CA ASP A 448 -7.05 34.70 -0.76
C ASP A 448 -6.94 33.18 -0.71
N LEU A 449 -5.73 32.66 -0.94
CA LEU A 449 -5.44 31.22 -0.88
C LEU A 449 -5.41 30.68 0.56
N GLY A 450 -5.52 31.53 1.57
CA GLY A 450 -5.63 31.14 2.98
C GLY A 450 -7.06 30.79 3.41
N GLU A 451 -8.07 31.07 2.57
CA GLU A 451 -9.49 30.82 2.94
C GLU A 451 -9.82 29.32 2.94
N GLU A 452 -10.20 28.78 4.09
CA GLU A 452 -10.50 27.33 4.27
C GLU A 452 -11.56 26.82 3.29
N THR A 453 -12.61 27.61 3.01
CA THR A 453 -13.65 27.21 2.07
C THR A 453 -13.14 27.09 0.64
N LEU A 454 -12.19 27.94 0.24
CA LEU A 454 -11.54 27.84 -1.08
C LEU A 454 -10.66 26.59 -1.15
N ILE A 455 -9.86 26.35 -0.10
CA ILE A 455 -8.99 25.17 0.00
C ILE A 455 -9.81 23.88 -0.10
N ALA A 456 -10.88 23.74 0.70
CA ALA A 456 -11.75 22.58 0.68
C ALA A 456 -12.41 22.35 -0.70
N ASN A 457 -12.84 23.41 -1.37
CA ASN A 457 -13.42 23.32 -2.72
C ASN A 457 -12.36 22.93 -3.77
N LEU A 458 -11.13 23.42 -3.67
CA LEU A 458 -10.03 23.03 -4.55
C LEU A 458 -9.65 21.56 -4.33
N GLU A 459 -9.56 21.11 -3.08
CA GLU A 459 -9.30 19.71 -2.74
C GLU A 459 -10.36 18.79 -3.34
N GLN A 460 -11.63 19.10 -3.13
CA GLN A 460 -12.75 18.34 -3.69
C GLN A 460 -12.72 18.31 -5.22
N ALA A 461 -12.41 19.45 -5.88
CA ALA A 461 -12.30 19.52 -7.32
C ALA A 461 -11.16 18.63 -7.86
N ILE A 462 -9.99 18.69 -7.24
CA ILE A 462 -8.83 17.87 -7.63
C ILE A 462 -9.07 16.38 -7.35
N GLU A 463 -9.64 16.01 -6.21
CA GLU A 463 -10.01 14.62 -5.91
C GLU A 463 -11.02 14.06 -6.90
N SER A 464 -12.02 14.86 -7.27
CA SER A 464 -13.00 14.50 -8.30
C SER A 464 -12.33 14.29 -9.67
N LEU A 465 -11.35 15.11 -10.03
CA LEU A 465 -10.60 14.98 -11.27
C LEU A 465 -9.72 13.73 -11.28
N LEU A 466 -9.02 13.48 -10.19
CA LEU A 466 -8.15 12.31 -10.05
C LEU A 466 -8.96 11.01 -9.98
N SER A 467 -10.16 11.03 -9.42
CA SER A 467 -11.07 9.87 -9.35
C SER A 467 -11.92 9.70 -10.61
N GLY A 468 -12.32 10.76 -11.29
CA GLY A 468 -13.23 10.73 -12.44
C GLY A 468 -12.55 10.62 -13.82
N GLY A 469 -11.27 10.96 -13.92
CA GLY A 469 -10.53 11.03 -15.20
C GLY A 469 -9.93 9.72 -15.68
N MET A 470 -9.77 8.73 -14.82
CA MET A 470 -9.47 7.36 -15.15
C MET A 470 -10.33 6.46 -14.27
N GLN A 471 -11.31 5.78 -14.85
CA GLN A 471 -11.63 4.45 -14.36
C GLN A 471 -10.31 3.65 -14.48
N ARG A 472 -9.44 3.78 -13.48
CA ARG A 472 -8.31 2.88 -13.34
C ARG A 472 -8.93 1.50 -13.30
N LYS A 473 -8.73 0.71 -14.35
CA LYS A 473 -9.08 -0.70 -14.27
C LYS A 473 -8.47 -1.19 -12.96
N PRO A 474 -9.27 -1.76 -12.06
CA PRO A 474 -8.73 -2.30 -10.83
C PRO A 474 -7.51 -3.16 -11.15
N LYS A 475 -6.41 -2.93 -10.46
CA LYS A 475 -5.17 -3.69 -10.65
C LYS A 475 -4.78 -4.27 -9.30
N VAL A 476 -4.40 -5.52 -9.31
CA VAL A 476 -3.70 -6.12 -8.15
C VAL A 476 -2.32 -5.49 -7.99
N ALA A 477 -1.78 -5.51 -6.78
CA ALA A 477 -0.44 -5.01 -6.51
C ALA A 477 0.61 -5.75 -7.35
N LYS A 478 1.71 -5.05 -7.74
CA LYS A 478 2.79 -5.66 -8.51
C LYS A 478 3.38 -6.87 -7.79
N GLY A 479 3.39 -8.03 -8.44
CA GLY A 479 3.91 -9.27 -7.87
C GLY A 479 2.91 -10.03 -7.00
N THR A 480 1.63 -9.66 -7.01
CA THR A 480 0.52 -10.41 -6.44
C THR A 480 -0.41 -10.89 -7.56
N ARG A 481 -1.32 -11.80 -7.28
CA ARG A 481 -2.36 -12.22 -8.23
C ARG A 481 -3.63 -12.65 -7.50
N ASP A 482 -4.76 -12.52 -8.20
CA ASP A 482 -6.01 -13.18 -7.83
C ASP A 482 -6.00 -14.61 -8.34
N TYR A 483 -6.66 -15.51 -7.62
CA TYR A 483 -6.82 -16.91 -8.00
C TYR A 483 -8.27 -17.18 -8.34
N LEU A 484 -8.51 -17.72 -9.53
CA LEU A 484 -9.82 -18.13 -9.96
C LEU A 484 -10.24 -19.45 -9.27
N PRO A 485 -11.54 -19.80 -9.26
CA PRO A 485 -12.03 -21.00 -8.58
C PRO A 485 -11.31 -22.29 -8.98
N GLU A 486 -11.01 -22.47 -10.26
CA GLU A 486 -10.30 -23.66 -10.77
C GLU A 486 -8.87 -23.74 -10.21
N GLN A 487 -8.20 -22.60 -10.08
CA GLN A 487 -6.87 -22.52 -9.49
C GLN A 487 -6.91 -22.79 -7.99
N MET A 488 -7.96 -22.30 -7.32
CA MET A 488 -8.15 -22.55 -5.88
C MET A 488 -8.40 -24.03 -5.60
N ALA A 489 -9.11 -24.75 -6.46
CA ALA A 489 -9.29 -26.19 -6.30
C ALA A 489 -7.95 -26.96 -6.34
N ILE A 490 -7.05 -26.58 -7.27
CA ILE A 490 -5.69 -27.17 -7.33
C ILE A 490 -4.91 -26.85 -6.07
N ARG A 491 -5.00 -25.62 -5.58
CA ARG A 491 -4.34 -25.18 -4.35
C ARG A 491 -4.84 -25.95 -3.13
N ASP A 492 -6.15 -26.11 -3.01
CA ASP A 492 -6.76 -26.83 -1.90
C ASP A 492 -6.32 -28.31 -1.88
N LYS A 493 -6.27 -28.96 -3.04
CA LYS A 493 -5.73 -30.30 -3.18
C LYS A 493 -4.29 -30.39 -2.67
N ALA A 494 -3.41 -29.46 -3.07
CA ALA A 494 -2.03 -29.46 -2.62
C ALA A 494 -1.89 -29.18 -1.11
N PHE A 495 -2.63 -28.21 -0.58
CA PHE A 495 -2.64 -27.93 0.85
C PHE A 495 -3.15 -29.12 1.68
N THR A 496 -4.15 -29.83 1.18
CA THR A 496 -4.70 -31.03 1.81
C THR A 496 -3.65 -32.14 1.91
N ILE A 497 -2.91 -32.39 0.83
CA ILE A 497 -1.80 -33.36 0.81
C ILE A 497 -0.75 -32.97 1.85
N ILE A 498 -0.26 -31.74 1.81
CA ILE A 498 0.79 -31.24 2.69
C ILE A 498 0.36 -31.31 4.17
N ARG A 499 -0.84 -30.79 4.48
CA ARG A 499 -1.37 -30.81 5.86
C ARG A 499 -1.53 -32.23 6.40
N ARG A 500 -1.92 -33.17 5.54
CA ARG A 500 -2.04 -34.58 5.89
C ARG A 500 -0.69 -35.20 6.24
N VAL A 501 0.37 -34.94 5.45
CA VAL A 501 1.73 -35.43 5.76
C VAL A 501 2.21 -34.84 7.10
N PHE A 502 2.06 -33.54 7.29
CA PHE A 502 2.45 -32.89 8.55
C PHE A 502 1.75 -33.52 9.77
N LYS A 503 0.44 -33.72 9.69
CA LYS A 503 -0.34 -34.36 10.77
C LYS A 503 0.05 -35.83 11.00
N ARG A 504 0.38 -36.58 9.94
CA ARG A 504 0.85 -37.96 10.04
C ARG A 504 2.16 -38.04 10.84
N HIS A 505 3.03 -37.06 10.74
CA HIS A 505 4.27 -36.93 11.52
C HIS A 505 4.04 -36.32 12.92
N GLY A 506 2.80 -36.17 13.36
CA GLY A 506 2.46 -35.70 14.71
C GLY A 506 2.70 -34.20 14.93
N ALA A 507 2.80 -33.39 13.87
CA ALA A 507 2.97 -31.97 14.02
C ALA A 507 1.64 -31.27 14.36
N VAL A 508 1.73 -30.24 15.21
CA VAL A 508 0.61 -29.36 15.57
C VAL A 508 0.64 -28.09 14.73
N GLU A 509 -0.54 -27.62 14.35
CA GLU A 509 -0.67 -26.37 13.59
C GLU A 509 -0.52 -25.18 14.52
N ILE A 510 0.30 -24.20 14.13
CA ILE A 510 0.41 -22.92 14.81
C ILE A 510 0.18 -21.78 13.79
N ASP A 511 -0.11 -20.59 14.29
CA ASP A 511 -0.13 -19.37 13.50
C ASP A 511 0.60 -18.25 14.23
N THR A 512 1.16 -17.30 13.47
CA THR A 512 1.83 -16.11 13.98
C THR A 512 1.32 -14.89 13.21
N PRO A 513 1.38 -13.67 13.78
CA PRO A 513 0.94 -12.47 13.10
C PRO A 513 1.60 -12.28 11.73
N VAL A 514 0.85 -11.73 10.78
CA VAL A 514 1.36 -11.39 9.43
C VAL A 514 2.37 -10.26 9.48
N PHE A 515 2.20 -9.34 10.41
CA PHE A 515 3.16 -8.28 10.69
C PHE A 515 3.85 -8.51 12.04
N GLU A 516 5.11 -8.16 12.08
CA GLU A 516 5.98 -8.28 13.25
C GLU A 516 6.56 -6.90 13.58
N LEU A 517 7.05 -6.72 14.79
CA LEU A 517 7.90 -5.57 15.09
C LEU A 517 9.11 -5.59 14.17
N LYS A 518 9.46 -4.45 13.59
CA LYS A 518 10.59 -4.35 12.64
C LYS A 518 11.90 -4.85 13.25
N GLU A 519 12.13 -4.60 14.53
CA GLU A 519 13.30 -5.07 15.27
C GLU A 519 13.39 -6.60 15.35
N THR A 520 12.23 -7.30 15.40
CA THR A 520 12.17 -8.77 15.39
C THR A 520 12.79 -9.34 14.11
N LEU A 521 12.59 -8.66 12.98
CA LEU A 521 13.05 -9.09 11.66
C LEU A 521 14.43 -8.50 11.30
N THR A 522 14.78 -7.33 11.83
CA THR A 522 16.05 -6.64 11.48
C THR A 522 17.25 -7.45 11.95
N GLY A 523 18.27 -7.55 11.10
CA GLY A 523 19.53 -8.24 11.40
C GLY A 523 19.48 -9.76 11.40
N LYS A 524 18.33 -10.38 11.07
CA LYS A 524 18.17 -11.84 11.03
C LYS A 524 18.39 -12.43 9.63
N TYR A 525 18.30 -11.61 8.59
CA TYR A 525 18.31 -12.04 7.18
C TYR A 525 19.53 -11.54 6.38
N GLY A 526 20.53 -10.97 7.05
CA GLY A 526 21.70 -10.45 6.36
C GLY A 526 21.36 -9.46 5.24
N GLU A 527 21.84 -9.70 4.01
CA GLU A 527 21.55 -8.85 2.85
C GLU A 527 20.07 -8.84 2.45
N ASP A 528 19.34 -9.92 2.70
CA ASP A 528 17.91 -10.05 2.39
C ASP A 528 17.03 -9.10 3.23
N SER A 529 17.57 -8.51 4.29
CA SER A 529 16.88 -7.46 5.07
C SER A 529 16.37 -6.30 4.20
N LYS A 530 17.01 -6.03 3.07
CA LYS A 530 16.58 -5.03 2.07
C LYS A 530 15.26 -5.39 1.37
N LEU A 531 14.87 -6.66 1.44
CA LEU A 531 13.68 -7.21 0.78
C LEU A 531 12.45 -7.28 1.70
N ILE A 532 12.57 -6.83 2.94
CA ILE A 532 11.46 -6.74 3.87
C ILE A 532 10.55 -5.55 3.50
N TYR A 533 9.24 -5.74 3.63
CA TYR A 533 8.26 -4.67 3.51
C TYR A 533 8.06 -3.99 4.86
N ASP A 534 8.49 -2.75 4.98
CA ASP A 534 8.15 -1.90 6.12
C ASP A 534 6.72 -1.37 5.95
N LEU A 535 5.97 -1.31 7.05
CA LEU A 535 4.66 -0.67 7.09
C LEU A 535 4.83 0.81 7.48
N ALA A 536 3.96 1.66 6.92
CA ALA A 536 3.93 3.05 7.34
C ALA A 536 3.50 3.13 8.81
N ASP A 537 4.21 3.94 9.59
CA ASP A 537 3.90 4.16 11.00
C ASP A 537 2.48 4.72 11.17
N GLN A 538 1.68 4.06 12.00
CA GLN A 538 0.30 4.44 12.29
C GLN A 538 -0.01 4.48 13.79
N GLY A 539 0.96 4.26 14.65
CA GLY A 539 0.70 4.16 16.09
C GLY A 539 1.93 4.17 16.99
N GLY A 540 3.11 4.52 16.46
CA GLY A 540 4.35 4.62 17.23
C GLY A 540 5.17 3.33 17.30
N GLU A 541 4.67 2.20 16.81
CA GLU A 541 5.44 0.96 16.64
C GLU A 541 5.87 0.81 15.18
N LEU A 542 7.14 0.56 14.96
CA LEU A 542 7.67 0.26 13.63
C LEU A 542 7.38 -1.20 13.29
N LEU A 543 6.48 -1.41 12.34
CA LEU A 543 6.03 -2.73 11.93
C LEU A 543 6.58 -3.09 10.54
N ALA A 544 6.72 -4.39 10.28
CA ALA A 544 7.10 -4.91 8.98
C ALA A 544 6.34 -6.21 8.67
N LEU A 545 6.14 -6.53 7.40
CA LEU A 545 5.54 -7.80 6.99
C LEU A 545 6.55 -8.95 7.14
N ARG A 546 6.10 -10.10 7.63
CA ARG A 546 6.95 -11.29 7.77
C ARG A 546 7.55 -11.73 6.44
N TYR A 547 8.87 -11.94 6.43
CA TYR A 547 9.64 -12.34 5.25
C TYR A 547 9.59 -13.86 5.02
N ASP A 548 9.55 -14.62 6.12
CA ASP A 548 9.38 -16.07 6.20
C ASP A 548 8.51 -16.46 7.42
N LEU A 549 8.37 -17.75 7.69
CA LEU A 549 7.69 -18.26 8.87
C LEU A 549 8.65 -18.78 9.96
N THR A 550 9.96 -18.76 9.69
CA THR A 550 11.00 -19.29 10.60
C THR A 550 11.36 -18.30 11.69
N VAL A 551 11.61 -17.03 11.36
CA VAL A 551 11.92 -15.98 12.36
C VAL A 551 10.72 -15.72 13.29
N PRO A 552 9.47 -15.58 12.81
CA PRO A 552 8.28 -15.53 13.64
C PRO A 552 8.12 -16.74 14.57
N PHE A 553 8.49 -17.95 14.09
CA PHE A 553 8.48 -19.14 14.92
C PHE A 553 9.54 -19.09 16.04
N ALA A 554 10.76 -18.64 15.74
CA ALA A 554 11.80 -18.47 16.75
C ALA A 554 11.37 -17.48 17.85
N ARG A 555 10.76 -16.34 17.48
CA ARG A 555 10.14 -15.40 18.43
C ARG A 555 9.01 -16.08 19.22
N PHE A 556 8.13 -16.87 18.56
CA PHE A 556 7.05 -17.60 19.21
C PHE A 556 7.56 -18.55 20.29
N LEU A 557 8.61 -19.32 20.00
CA LEU A 557 9.26 -20.22 20.97
C LEU A 557 9.83 -19.47 22.16
N ALA A 558 10.48 -18.33 21.92
CA ALA A 558 11.08 -17.52 22.95
C ALA A 558 10.03 -16.91 23.90
N VAL A 559 8.96 -16.34 23.35
CA VAL A 559 7.90 -15.66 24.11
C VAL A 559 7.05 -16.65 24.92
N ASN A 560 6.69 -17.80 24.33
CA ASN A 560 5.78 -18.76 24.96
C ASN A 560 6.50 -19.83 25.78
N ALA A 561 7.83 -19.79 25.87
CA ALA A 561 8.65 -20.75 26.61
C ALA A 561 8.30 -22.22 26.29
N VAL A 562 7.98 -22.51 25.03
CA VAL A 562 7.60 -23.85 24.56
C VAL A 562 8.84 -24.75 24.61
N GLY A 563 8.70 -25.93 25.17
CA GLY A 563 9.73 -26.95 25.19
C GLY A 563 9.89 -27.65 23.83
N ASN A 564 9.95 -29.00 23.85
CA ASN A 564 10.00 -29.78 22.62
C ASN A 564 8.67 -29.69 21.85
N ILE A 565 8.72 -29.33 20.55
CA ILE A 565 7.56 -29.22 19.70
C ILE A 565 7.88 -29.67 18.28
N LYS A 566 6.93 -30.39 17.67
CA LYS A 566 6.82 -30.52 16.21
C LYS A 566 5.67 -29.63 15.75
N ARG A 567 5.95 -28.62 14.94
CA ARG A 567 4.93 -27.70 14.44
C ARG A 567 4.84 -27.71 12.93
N PHE A 568 3.70 -27.33 12.39
CA PHE A 568 3.61 -26.84 11.03
C PHE A 568 2.86 -25.50 10.99
N HIS A 569 3.17 -24.72 9.96
CA HIS A 569 2.52 -23.45 9.68
C HIS A 569 2.37 -23.26 8.17
N ILE A 570 1.14 -23.05 7.71
CA ILE A 570 0.83 -22.73 6.32
C ILE A 570 0.35 -21.28 6.27
N GLY A 571 1.21 -20.38 5.80
CA GLY A 571 0.93 -18.95 5.86
C GLY A 571 1.54 -18.15 4.72
N LYS A 572 0.97 -16.96 4.48
CA LYS A 572 1.50 -16.02 3.50
C LYS A 572 2.74 -15.30 4.05
N VAL A 573 3.71 -15.10 3.17
CA VAL A 573 4.93 -14.34 3.42
C VAL A 573 5.14 -13.30 2.33
N TYR A 574 5.95 -12.28 2.59
CA TYR A 574 6.03 -11.08 1.78
C TYR A 574 7.48 -10.69 1.51
N ARG A 575 7.87 -10.64 0.22
CA ARG A 575 9.23 -10.29 -0.19
C ARG A 575 9.20 -9.22 -1.26
N ARG A 576 9.89 -8.10 -1.04
CA ARG A 576 9.97 -6.95 -1.97
C ARG A 576 10.89 -7.20 -3.17
N ASP A 577 11.03 -8.43 -3.55
CA ASP A 577 11.87 -8.88 -4.64
C ASP A 577 11.30 -8.56 -6.03
N GLN A 578 12.12 -8.69 -7.08
CA GLN A 578 11.67 -8.59 -8.47
C GLN A 578 10.80 -9.79 -8.82
N PRO A 579 9.50 -9.60 -9.12
CA PRO A 579 8.59 -10.70 -9.39
C PRO A 579 8.85 -11.28 -10.79
N GLN A 580 8.75 -12.62 -10.90
CA GLN A 580 8.76 -13.37 -12.15
C GLN A 580 7.58 -14.32 -12.13
N LEU A 581 6.40 -13.81 -12.45
CA LEU A 581 5.12 -14.55 -12.33
C LEU A 581 5.09 -15.83 -13.14
N SER A 582 5.69 -15.83 -14.33
CA SER A 582 5.81 -17.04 -15.19
C SER A 582 6.66 -18.15 -14.59
N LYS A 583 7.52 -17.85 -13.61
CA LYS A 583 8.38 -18.80 -12.90
C LYS A 583 7.91 -19.05 -11.46
N GLY A 584 6.69 -18.64 -11.08
CA GLY A 584 6.15 -18.79 -9.73
C GLY A 584 6.84 -17.93 -8.66
N ARG A 585 7.50 -16.82 -9.05
CA ARG A 585 8.14 -15.88 -8.09
C ARG A 585 7.24 -14.66 -7.88
N TYR A 586 6.57 -14.64 -6.74
CA TYR A 586 5.63 -13.61 -6.32
C TYR A 586 6.21 -12.76 -5.19
N ARG A 587 5.60 -11.62 -4.91
CA ARG A 587 5.88 -10.80 -3.73
C ARG A 587 5.05 -11.19 -2.52
N GLU A 588 3.89 -11.76 -2.73
CA GLU A 588 3.04 -12.42 -1.74
C GLU A 588 2.89 -13.88 -2.16
N PHE A 589 3.26 -14.81 -1.30
CA PHE A 589 3.17 -16.24 -1.58
C PHE A 589 3.06 -17.04 -0.29
N TYR A 590 2.59 -18.29 -0.39
CA TYR A 590 2.50 -19.18 0.75
C TYR A 590 3.79 -19.96 0.96
N GLN A 591 4.16 -20.13 2.23
CA GLN A 591 5.08 -21.15 2.69
C GLN A 591 4.32 -22.20 3.47
N CYS A 592 4.75 -23.45 3.34
CA CYS A 592 4.26 -24.57 4.12
C CYS A 592 5.46 -25.11 4.90
N ASP A 593 5.59 -24.69 6.15
CA ASP A 593 6.73 -24.97 6.99
C ASP A 593 6.41 -26.06 8.00
N PHE A 594 7.35 -26.98 8.15
CA PHE A 594 7.38 -28.02 9.19
C PHE A 594 8.69 -27.91 9.96
N ASP A 595 8.62 -27.78 11.28
CA ASP A 595 9.80 -27.63 12.10
C ASP A 595 9.72 -28.48 13.38
N ILE A 596 10.89 -28.95 13.80
CA ILE A 596 11.09 -29.64 15.07
C ILE A 596 12.03 -28.80 15.90
N ALA A 597 11.55 -28.35 17.07
CA ALA A 597 12.31 -27.57 18.02
C ALA A 597 12.45 -28.32 19.35
N GLY A 598 13.63 -28.24 19.98
CA GLY A 598 13.92 -28.86 21.23
C GLY A 598 15.12 -29.79 21.20
N VAL A 599 15.35 -30.49 22.32
CA VAL A 599 16.51 -31.40 22.48
C VAL A 599 16.10 -32.84 22.16
N TYR A 600 16.74 -33.40 21.15
CA TYR A 600 16.51 -34.77 20.64
C TYR A 600 17.82 -35.47 20.34
N GLY A 601 17.76 -36.74 19.92
CA GLY A 601 18.91 -37.48 19.45
C GLY A 601 19.58 -36.85 18.23
N ARG A 602 20.88 -37.03 18.10
CA ARG A 602 21.70 -36.46 17.01
C ARG A 602 21.16 -36.88 15.63
N MET A 603 20.92 -35.95 14.71
CA MET A 603 20.39 -36.13 13.39
C MET A 603 18.98 -36.78 13.27
N VAL A 604 18.33 -37.11 14.40
CA VAL A 604 16.98 -37.70 14.37
C VAL A 604 15.94 -36.70 13.82
N PRO A 605 15.84 -35.46 14.34
CA PRO A 605 14.92 -34.48 13.77
C PRO A 605 15.24 -34.11 12.32
N ASP A 606 16.54 -34.07 11.96
CA ASP A 606 17.00 -33.72 10.62
C ASP A 606 16.55 -34.76 9.57
N SER A 607 16.68 -36.04 9.93
CA SER A 607 16.23 -37.15 9.07
C SER A 607 14.70 -37.16 8.91
N GLU A 608 13.94 -36.83 9.98
CA GLU A 608 12.48 -36.73 9.91
C GLU A 608 12.04 -35.55 9.05
N CYS A 609 12.64 -34.36 9.15
CA CYS A 609 12.35 -33.23 8.29
C CYS A 609 12.58 -33.53 6.81
N LEU A 610 13.68 -34.23 6.50
CA LEU A 610 13.97 -34.67 5.13
C LEU A 610 12.97 -35.75 4.64
N ALA A 611 12.58 -36.70 5.50
CA ALA A 611 11.54 -37.68 5.18
C ALA A 611 10.19 -37.01 4.88
N VAL A 612 9.77 -36.03 5.69
CA VAL A 612 8.57 -35.22 5.46
C VAL A 612 8.63 -34.50 4.10
N ALA A 613 9.78 -33.90 3.77
CA ALA A 613 9.98 -33.23 2.47
C ALA A 613 9.82 -34.22 1.30
N CYS A 614 10.48 -35.41 1.39
CA CYS A 614 10.35 -36.45 0.38
C CYS A 614 8.90 -36.93 0.22
N GLU A 615 8.19 -37.18 1.32
CA GLU A 615 6.82 -37.67 1.30
C GLU A 615 5.84 -36.66 0.70
N ILE A 616 5.99 -35.37 0.99
CA ILE A 616 5.18 -34.32 0.38
C ILE A 616 5.40 -34.27 -1.11
N LEU A 617 6.66 -34.18 -1.54
CA LEU A 617 7.01 -34.00 -2.94
C LEU A 617 6.65 -35.22 -3.79
N ASP A 618 6.79 -36.41 -3.24
CA ASP A 618 6.38 -37.68 -3.86
C ASP A 618 4.86 -37.82 -4.01
N SER A 619 4.11 -37.30 -3.02
CA SER A 619 2.63 -37.28 -3.01
C SER A 619 2.04 -36.22 -3.93
N LEU A 620 2.80 -35.21 -4.34
CA LEU A 620 2.33 -34.13 -5.21
C LEU A 620 2.53 -34.50 -6.69
N PRO A 621 1.57 -34.23 -7.59
CA PRO A 621 1.69 -34.53 -9.00
C PRO A 621 2.60 -33.53 -9.74
N ILE A 622 3.87 -33.44 -9.33
CA ILE A 622 4.86 -32.48 -9.85
C ILE A 622 5.93 -33.13 -10.76
N GLY A 623 5.94 -34.47 -10.86
CA GLY A 623 6.98 -35.21 -11.57
C GLY A 623 8.21 -35.47 -10.71
N ASP A 624 9.33 -35.88 -11.36
CA ASP A 624 10.55 -36.26 -10.66
C ASP A 624 11.21 -35.07 -9.97
N PHE A 625 11.70 -35.30 -8.75
CA PHE A 625 12.39 -34.32 -7.94
C PHE A 625 13.66 -34.90 -7.30
N GLY A 626 14.53 -34.03 -6.85
CA GLY A 626 15.69 -34.39 -6.04
C GLY A 626 15.93 -33.37 -4.95
N ILE A 627 16.56 -33.81 -3.85
CA ILE A 627 16.94 -32.93 -2.74
C ILE A 627 18.46 -32.85 -2.70
N LYS A 628 19.01 -31.68 -3.02
CA LYS A 628 20.41 -31.36 -2.77
C LYS A 628 20.62 -31.17 -1.28
N LEU A 629 21.69 -31.71 -0.74
CA LEU A 629 22.01 -31.64 0.67
C LEU A 629 23.48 -31.28 0.87
N ASN A 630 23.75 -30.42 1.83
CA ASN A 630 25.07 -30.07 2.30
C ASN A 630 25.05 -29.82 3.82
N HIS A 631 26.19 -29.42 4.36
CA HIS A 631 26.32 -29.08 5.76
C HIS A 631 27.07 -27.75 5.96
N ARG A 632 26.51 -26.81 6.71
CA ARG A 632 27.07 -25.48 6.91
C ARG A 632 28.50 -25.50 7.44
N ARG A 633 28.76 -26.28 8.50
CA ARG A 633 30.12 -26.42 9.06
C ARG A 633 31.13 -27.03 8.08
N LEU A 634 30.67 -27.85 7.13
CA LEU A 634 31.55 -28.39 6.09
C LEU A 634 31.95 -27.29 5.10
N LEU A 635 31.02 -26.44 4.70
CA LEU A 635 31.32 -25.26 3.87
C LEU A 635 32.31 -24.33 4.58
N ASP A 636 32.06 -23.99 5.84
CA ASP A 636 32.94 -23.13 6.62
C ASP A 636 34.35 -23.75 6.73
N ALA A 637 34.42 -25.07 6.95
CA ALA A 637 35.70 -25.80 6.98
C ALA A 637 36.44 -25.82 5.63
N ILE A 638 35.70 -25.93 4.51
CA ILE A 638 36.30 -25.85 3.16
C ILE A 638 36.89 -24.44 2.95
N LEU A 639 36.18 -23.40 3.29
CA LEU A 639 36.66 -22.02 3.15
C LEU A 639 37.88 -21.74 4.02
N ASP A 640 37.89 -22.25 5.27
CA ASP A 640 39.01 -22.14 6.21
C ASP A 640 40.27 -22.87 5.66
N LEU A 641 40.11 -24.11 5.23
CA LEU A 641 41.17 -24.92 4.62
C LEU A 641 41.75 -24.27 3.35
N CYS A 642 40.92 -23.59 2.57
CA CYS A 642 41.35 -22.84 1.39
C CYS A 642 42.07 -21.51 1.73
N GLY A 643 41.98 -21.04 2.99
CA GLY A 643 42.61 -19.82 3.44
C GLY A 643 41.78 -18.55 3.19
N VAL A 644 40.44 -18.71 3.16
CA VAL A 644 39.55 -17.56 3.08
C VAL A 644 39.46 -16.87 4.45
N PRO A 645 39.59 -15.54 4.55
CA PRO A 645 39.35 -14.81 5.79
C PRO A 645 37.90 -14.98 6.27
N SER A 646 37.70 -15.18 7.57
CA SER A 646 36.38 -15.48 8.15
C SER A 646 35.32 -14.39 7.90
N ASP A 647 35.72 -13.13 7.79
CA ASP A 647 34.87 -11.98 7.45
C ASP A 647 34.36 -12.04 6.00
N LYS A 648 35.01 -12.79 5.12
CA LYS A 648 34.62 -13.00 3.72
C LYS A 648 33.79 -14.27 3.49
N PHE A 649 33.67 -15.18 4.47
CA PHE A 649 32.94 -16.45 4.28
C PHE A 649 31.56 -16.27 3.68
N ARG A 650 30.79 -15.35 4.25
CA ARG A 650 29.42 -15.02 3.79
C ARG A 650 29.38 -14.55 2.35
N THR A 651 30.29 -13.66 2.00
CA THR A 651 30.39 -13.07 0.66
C THR A 651 30.81 -14.11 -0.41
N ILE A 652 31.69 -15.02 -0.02
CA ILE A 652 32.14 -16.12 -0.90
C ILE A 652 31.06 -17.19 -1.05
N CYS A 653 30.35 -17.56 0.02
CA CYS A 653 29.19 -18.46 -0.08
C CYS A 653 28.13 -17.92 -1.05
N SER A 654 27.89 -16.61 -1.06
CA SER A 654 26.96 -15.96 -2.00
C SER A 654 27.40 -16.10 -3.46
N ALA A 655 28.71 -16.13 -3.75
CA ALA A 655 29.24 -16.41 -5.08
C ALA A 655 29.11 -17.90 -5.43
N VAL A 656 29.43 -18.81 -4.49
CA VAL A 656 29.28 -20.27 -4.69
C VAL A 656 27.84 -20.66 -5.04
N ASP A 657 26.82 -20.03 -4.40
CA ASP A 657 25.40 -20.31 -4.68
C ASP A 657 25.00 -20.04 -6.14
N LYS A 658 25.77 -19.26 -6.87
CA LYS A 658 25.53 -18.99 -8.29
C LYS A 658 25.91 -20.16 -9.22
N LEU A 659 26.68 -21.15 -8.72
CA LEU A 659 27.07 -22.33 -9.49
C LEU A 659 25.87 -23.14 -10.05
N ASP A 660 24.71 -22.99 -9.48
CA ASP A 660 23.47 -23.56 -10.03
C ASP A 660 23.04 -22.95 -11.37
N LYS A 661 23.51 -21.74 -11.69
CA LYS A 661 23.08 -20.95 -12.85
C LYS A 661 24.21 -20.52 -13.75
N GLU A 662 25.40 -20.39 -13.19
CA GLU A 662 26.57 -19.84 -13.86
C GLU A 662 27.73 -20.86 -13.85
N PRO A 663 28.53 -20.95 -14.93
CA PRO A 663 29.66 -21.83 -14.96
C PRO A 663 30.74 -21.38 -13.95
N TRP A 664 31.56 -22.33 -13.51
CA TRP A 664 32.66 -22.08 -12.57
C TRP A 664 33.55 -20.89 -12.97
N SER A 665 33.82 -20.72 -14.26
CA SER A 665 34.66 -19.61 -14.76
C SER A 665 34.11 -18.22 -14.36
N GLU A 666 32.81 -18.03 -14.43
CA GLU A 666 32.18 -16.75 -14.04
C GLU A 666 32.12 -16.58 -12.51
N VAL A 667 31.81 -17.63 -11.76
CA VAL A 667 31.84 -17.62 -10.31
C VAL A 667 33.26 -17.34 -9.78
N ARG A 668 34.27 -17.97 -10.38
CA ARG A 668 35.69 -17.71 -10.09
C ARG A 668 36.06 -16.25 -10.36
N ARG A 669 35.66 -15.73 -11.52
CA ARG A 669 35.90 -14.33 -11.88
C ARG A 669 35.29 -13.37 -10.83
N GLU A 670 34.05 -13.60 -10.44
CA GLU A 670 33.40 -12.80 -9.39
C GLU A 670 34.18 -12.86 -8.06
N MET A 671 34.61 -14.07 -7.63
CA MET A 671 35.36 -14.21 -6.39
C MET A 671 36.66 -13.42 -6.41
N VAL A 672 37.38 -13.40 -7.55
CA VAL A 672 38.65 -12.74 -7.67
C VAL A 672 38.48 -11.23 -7.92
N GLU A 673 37.69 -10.83 -8.91
CA GLU A 673 37.62 -9.45 -9.38
C GLU A 673 36.69 -8.59 -8.52
N GLU A 674 35.53 -9.15 -8.05
CA GLU A 674 34.54 -8.37 -7.32
C GLU A 674 34.64 -8.54 -5.79
N LYS A 675 34.99 -9.76 -5.31
CA LYS A 675 35.14 -10.04 -3.88
C LYS A 675 36.56 -9.94 -3.38
N GLY A 676 37.53 -9.74 -4.27
CA GLY A 676 38.91 -9.52 -3.94
C GLY A 676 39.60 -10.73 -3.28
N LEU A 677 39.29 -11.94 -3.74
CA LEU A 677 39.93 -13.16 -3.29
C LEU A 677 41.17 -13.48 -4.15
N PRO A 678 42.28 -13.92 -3.58
CA PRO A 678 43.42 -14.41 -4.39
C PRO A 678 43.02 -15.54 -5.32
N GLY A 679 43.54 -15.54 -6.55
CA GLY A 679 43.14 -16.51 -7.58
C GLY A 679 43.41 -17.95 -7.21
N ASP A 680 44.55 -18.22 -6.54
CA ASP A 680 44.92 -19.54 -6.03
C ASP A 680 44.00 -20.05 -4.92
N VAL A 681 43.44 -19.16 -4.10
CA VAL A 681 42.46 -19.49 -3.08
C VAL A 681 41.12 -19.84 -3.75
N ALA A 682 40.72 -19.05 -4.76
CA ALA A 682 39.50 -19.35 -5.54
C ALA A 682 39.61 -20.72 -6.25
N ASP A 683 40.75 -21.03 -6.82
CA ASP A 683 40.98 -22.33 -7.49
C ASP A 683 40.87 -23.51 -6.53
N LYS A 684 41.41 -23.38 -5.30
CA LYS A 684 41.26 -24.41 -4.23
C LYS A 684 39.81 -24.59 -3.84
N ILE A 685 39.03 -23.50 -3.71
CA ILE A 685 37.57 -23.59 -3.42
C ILE A 685 36.89 -24.37 -4.54
N GLY A 686 37.24 -24.10 -5.81
CA GLY A 686 36.70 -24.77 -6.98
C GLY A 686 36.84 -26.29 -6.95
N GLU A 687 37.99 -26.80 -6.42
CA GLU A 687 38.20 -28.24 -6.30
C GLU A 687 37.19 -28.95 -5.40
N PHE A 688 36.58 -28.23 -4.46
CA PHE A 688 35.53 -28.78 -3.57
C PHE A 688 34.13 -28.50 -4.08
N VAL A 689 33.81 -27.25 -4.38
CA VAL A 689 32.41 -26.82 -4.61
C VAL A 689 31.79 -27.34 -5.90
N VAL A 690 32.60 -27.89 -6.82
CA VAL A 690 32.07 -28.56 -8.02
C VAL A 690 31.70 -30.03 -7.78
N LEU A 691 32.02 -30.58 -6.61
CA LEU A 691 31.78 -31.99 -6.30
C LEU A 691 30.31 -32.19 -5.86
N LYS A 692 29.65 -33.10 -6.57
CA LYS A 692 28.29 -33.58 -6.26
C LYS A 692 28.12 -35.01 -6.70
N GLY A 693 27.24 -35.75 -6.04
CA GLY A 693 26.99 -37.16 -6.36
C GLY A 693 26.01 -37.83 -5.41
N LYS A 694 25.90 -39.14 -5.52
CA LYS A 694 25.12 -39.93 -4.56
C LYS A 694 25.75 -39.85 -3.18
N PRO A 695 24.93 -39.84 -2.11
CA PRO A 695 25.42 -39.61 -0.74
C PRO A 695 26.61 -40.44 -0.34
N TRP A 696 26.51 -41.76 -0.39
CA TRP A 696 27.60 -42.65 0.02
C TRP A 696 28.81 -42.64 -0.93
N GLU A 697 28.60 -42.49 -2.26
CA GLU A 697 29.69 -42.44 -3.22
C GLU A 697 30.60 -41.24 -2.98
N LEU A 698 30.00 -40.04 -2.84
CA LEU A 698 30.77 -38.83 -2.60
C LEU A 698 31.34 -38.82 -1.17
N TYR A 699 30.58 -39.27 -0.18
CA TYR A 699 31.06 -39.36 1.22
C TYR A 699 32.33 -40.19 1.31
N ASN A 700 32.31 -41.40 0.75
CA ASN A 700 33.47 -42.31 0.79
C ASN A 700 34.69 -41.71 0.04
N SER A 701 34.46 -41.13 -1.15
CA SER A 701 35.51 -40.43 -1.91
C SER A 701 36.17 -39.30 -1.12
N LEU A 702 35.37 -38.50 -0.39
CA LEU A 702 35.90 -37.40 0.45
C LEU A 702 36.69 -37.93 1.64
N MET A 703 36.27 -39.02 2.25
CA MET A 703 36.95 -39.64 3.37
C MET A 703 38.27 -40.32 2.97
N GLU A 704 38.26 -41.02 1.84
CA GLU A 704 39.45 -41.68 1.27
C GLU A 704 40.52 -40.66 0.82
N SER A 705 40.06 -39.55 0.22
CA SER A 705 40.99 -38.50 -0.26
C SER A 705 41.68 -37.73 0.87
N LYS A 706 41.19 -37.83 2.12
CA LYS A 706 41.67 -37.10 3.31
C LYS A 706 41.83 -35.58 3.10
N ARG A 707 41.05 -35.01 2.23
CA ARG A 707 41.11 -33.58 1.85
C ARG A 707 40.88 -32.63 3.01
N PHE A 708 40.13 -33.07 4.03
CA PHE A 708 39.83 -32.26 5.20
C PHE A 708 40.91 -32.33 6.29
N GLY A 709 41.91 -33.19 6.16
CA GLY A 709 42.95 -33.39 7.16
C GLY A 709 42.41 -33.66 8.56
N ASN A 710 42.94 -32.91 9.52
CA ASN A 710 42.49 -32.97 10.93
C ASN A 710 41.54 -31.83 11.31
N HIS A 711 40.85 -31.19 10.33
CA HIS A 711 39.97 -30.08 10.62
C HIS A 711 38.76 -30.55 11.45
N LYS A 712 38.67 -30.12 12.71
CA LYS A 712 37.64 -30.58 13.65
C LYS A 712 36.21 -30.35 13.16
N GLY A 713 35.90 -29.16 12.61
CA GLY A 713 34.57 -28.82 12.10
C GLY A 713 34.15 -29.69 10.91
N ALA A 714 35.11 -30.02 10.01
CA ALA A 714 34.83 -30.94 8.92
C ALA A 714 34.58 -32.38 9.42
N ALA A 715 35.35 -32.86 10.38
CA ALA A 715 35.16 -34.18 10.96
C ALA A 715 33.79 -34.33 11.66
N GLU A 716 33.36 -33.31 12.43
CA GLU A 716 32.04 -33.28 13.05
C GLU A 716 30.92 -33.24 12.00
N ALA A 717 31.05 -32.46 10.95
CA ALA A 717 30.06 -32.35 9.88
C ALA A 717 29.95 -33.63 9.05
N MET A 718 31.08 -34.31 8.77
CA MET A 718 31.08 -35.59 8.08
C MET A 718 30.44 -36.69 8.91
N GLU A 719 30.65 -36.67 10.26
CA GLU A 719 29.97 -37.61 11.15
C GLU A 719 28.48 -37.35 11.25
N ASP A 720 28.03 -36.06 11.25
CA ASP A 720 26.61 -35.72 11.17
C ASP A 720 26.00 -36.27 9.86
N LEU A 721 26.66 -36.07 8.74
CA LEU A 721 26.20 -36.57 7.43
C LEU A 721 26.18 -38.12 7.37
N ARG A 722 27.15 -38.81 7.97
CA ARG A 722 27.18 -40.27 8.05
C ARG A 722 25.93 -40.80 8.76
N ILE A 723 25.64 -40.27 9.96
CA ILE A 723 24.48 -40.67 10.77
C ILE A 723 23.18 -40.34 10.00
N LEU A 724 23.10 -39.17 9.38
CA LEU A 724 21.95 -38.76 8.62
C LEU A 724 21.67 -39.68 7.43
N PHE A 725 22.71 -40.08 6.70
CA PHE A 725 22.56 -41.01 5.55
C PHE A 725 22.12 -42.39 6.01
N GLU A 726 22.63 -42.92 7.12
CA GLU A 726 22.17 -44.18 7.71
C GLU A 726 20.69 -44.15 8.09
N TYR A 727 20.23 -43.01 8.68
CA TYR A 727 18.82 -42.87 9.05
C TYR A 727 17.92 -42.73 7.83
N LEU A 728 18.32 -41.94 6.82
CA LEU A 728 17.58 -41.82 5.58
C LEU A 728 17.51 -43.12 4.77
N GLU A 729 18.58 -43.92 4.82
CA GLU A 729 18.61 -45.27 4.21
C GLU A 729 17.63 -46.19 4.93
N ALA A 730 17.63 -46.20 6.26
CA ALA A 730 16.68 -46.99 7.07
C ALA A 730 15.22 -46.58 6.81
N MET A 731 14.94 -45.31 6.53
CA MET A 731 13.62 -44.80 6.14
C MET A 731 13.30 -45.02 4.65
N GLY A 732 14.23 -45.56 3.84
CA GLY A 732 14.05 -45.73 2.39
C GLY A 732 14.01 -44.41 1.59
N LYS A 733 14.55 -43.31 2.13
CA LYS A 733 14.47 -41.97 1.49
C LYS A 733 15.79 -41.49 0.89
N LEU A 734 16.89 -42.21 1.10
CA LEU A 734 18.22 -41.78 0.66
C LEU A 734 18.35 -41.60 -0.87
N HIS A 735 17.56 -42.34 -1.65
CA HIS A 735 17.58 -42.27 -3.11
C HIS A 735 17.10 -40.92 -3.69
N PHE A 736 16.34 -40.11 -2.93
CA PHE A 736 15.97 -38.74 -3.31
C PHE A 736 17.07 -37.74 -3.08
N ILE A 737 18.11 -38.07 -2.30
CA ILE A 737 19.14 -37.15 -1.85
C ILE A 737 20.34 -37.15 -2.79
N SER A 738 20.83 -35.95 -3.10
CA SER A 738 22.09 -35.69 -3.76
C SER A 738 23.00 -34.89 -2.82
N PHE A 739 24.16 -35.43 -2.49
CA PHE A 739 25.16 -34.70 -1.72
C PHE A 739 25.87 -33.73 -2.65
N ASP A 740 25.78 -32.42 -2.41
CA ASP A 740 26.19 -31.36 -3.31
C ASP A 740 26.93 -30.25 -2.55
N LEU A 741 28.26 -30.20 -2.71
CA LEU A 741 29.10 -29.22 -2.03
C LEU A 741 28.96 -27.79 -2.59
N SER A 742 28.29 -27.61 -3.73
CA SER A 742 27.97 -26.29 -4.28
C SER A 742 26.80 -25.62 -3.54
N LEU A 743 25.98 -26.40 -2.82
CA LEU A 743 24.85 -25.86 -2.07
C LEU A 743 25.36 -24.99 -0.90
N ALA A 744 25.49 -23.72 -1.13
CA ALA A 744 25.92 -22.72 -0.16
C ALA A 744 24.75 -21.81 0.25
N ARG A 745 23.54 -22.11 -0.22
CA ARG A 745 22.33 -21.34 -0.04
C ARG A 745 21.79 -21.46 1.39
N GLY A 746 21.23 -20.41 1.86
CA GLY A 746 20.56 -20.40 3.14
C GLY A 746 20.69 -19.05 3.80
N LEU A 747 19.74 -18.79 4.69
CA LEU A 747 19.76 -17.59 5.51
C LEU A 747 20.92 -17.73 6.53
N ASP A 748 21.45 -16.61 6.94
CA ASP A 748 22.65 -16.53 7.81
C ASP A 748 22.53 -17.31 9.14
N TYR A 749 21.33 -17.75 9.50
CA TYR A 749 21.07 -18.43 10.76
C TYR A 749 21.25 -19.95 10.73
N TYR A 750 21.53 -20.58 9.59
CA TYR A 750 21.76 -22.03 9.55
C TYR A 750 23.09 -22.43 10.20
N THR A 751 23.03 -23.50 11.03
CA THR A 751 24.15 -23.96 11.87
C THR A 751 24.59 -25.40 11.58
N GLY A 752 23.81 -26.15 10.82
CA GLY A 752 24.01 -27.57 10.55
C GLY A 752 23.73 -27.94 9.10
N VAL A 753 22.96 -28.99 8.90
CA VAL A 753 22.52 -29.42 7.58
C VAL A 753 21.69 -28.36 6.87
N ILE A 754 21.90 -28.24 5.57
CA ILE A 754 21.13 -27.39 4.65
C ILE A 754 20.70 -28.23 3.47
N TYR A 755 19.51 -27.99 2.95
CA TYR A 755 18.99 -28.73 1.81
C TYR A 755 18.03 -27.90 0.94
N GLU A 756 17.98 -28.29 -0.33
CA GLU A 756 17.13 -27.63 -1.33
C GLU A 756 16.48 -28.68 -2.23
N ALA A 757 15.17 -28.64 -2.34
CA ALA A 757 14.42 -29.51 -3.26
C ALA A 757 14.29 -28.84 -4.62
N VAL A 758 14.61 -29.58 -5.69
CA VAL A 758 14.58 -29.12 -7.08
C VAL A 758 13.80 -30.09 -7.94
N CYS A 759 13.11 -29.58 -8.98
CA CYS A 759 12.42 -30.40 -9.96
C CYS A 759 13.40 -30.89 -11.02
N MET A 760 13.32 -32.18 -11.39
CA MET A 760 14.24 -32.80 -12.34
C MET A 760 13.74 -32.76 -13.79
N ASN A 761 12.51 -32.37 -14.05
CA ASN A 761 11.89 -32.36 -15.37
C ASN A 761 12.47 -31.24 -16.26
N GLY A 762 13.24 -31.63 -17.29
CA GLY A 762 14.17 -30.84 -18.09
C GLY A 762 13.62 -29.67 -18.93
N ASN A 763 12.35 -29.34 -18.93
CA ASN A 763 11.77 -28.26 -19.75
C ASN A 763 11.26 -27.08 -18.98
N THR A 764 11.06 -27.17 -17.68
CA THR A 764 10.62 -26.07 -16.84
C THR A 764 11.78 -25.58 -15.98
N GLN A 765 12.33 -24.42 -16.30
CA GLN A 765 13.28 -23.70 -15.43
C GLN A 765 12.56 -23.18 -14.16
N VAL A 766 11.83 -24.07 -13.48
CA VAL A 766 11.27 -23.79 -12.16
C VAL A 766 12.42 -24.00 -11.17
N GLY A 767 12.87 -22.97 -10.50
CA GLY A 767 13.94 -23.07 -9.50
C GLY A 767 13.53 -23.96 -8.30
N SER A 768 14.20 -23.78 -7.16
CA SER A 768 13.92 -24.48 -5.91
C SER A 768 12.42 -24.52 -5.55
N ILE A 769 11.88 -25.70 -5.27
CA ILE A 769 10.48 -25.92 -4.86
C ILE A 769 10.33 -26.07 -3.34
N GLY A 770 11.43 -26.19 -2.62
CA GLY A 770 11.48 -26.26 -1.18
C GLY A 770 12.90 -26.16 -0.68
N GLY A 771 13.07 -25.97 0.61
CA GLY A 771 14.38 -25.93 1.24
C GLY A 771 14.26 -25.81 2.74
N GLY A 772 15.36 -26.01 3.45
CA GLY A 772 15.40 -25.95 4.89
C GLY A 772 16.80 -26.23 5.45
N GLY A 773 16.84 -26.45 6.73
CA GLY A 773 18.08 -26.77 7.43
C GLY A 773 17.96 -26.64 8.96
N ARG A 774 19.08 -26.83 9.65
CA ARG A 774 19.22 -26.70 11.10
C ARG A 774 19.66 -25.29 11.49
N TYR A 775 18.94 -24.68 12.48
CA TYR A 775 19.14 -23.29 12.91
C TYR A 775 19.09 -23.13 14.45
N ASP A 776 20.07 -23.71 15.12
CA ASP A 776 20.09 -23.86 16.60
C ASP A 776 20.21 -22.54 17.36
N THR A 777 20.81 -21.49 16.77
CA THR A 777 21.09 -20.22 17.45
C THR A 777 20.00 -19.17 17.24
N LEU A 778 19.06 -19.37 16.35
CA LEU A 778 18.07 -18.34 15.99
C LEU A 778 17.14 -17.99 17.17
N VAL A 779 16.68 -18.99 17.93
CA VAL A 779 15.80 -18.76 19.08
C VAL A 779 16.52 -18.00 20.19
N SER A 780 17.81 -18.26 20.41
CA SER A 780 18.61 -17.56 21.44
C SER A 780 18.78 -16.07 21.17
N MET A 781 18.53 -15.59 19.92
CA MET A 781 18.52 -14.15 19.63
C MET A 781 17.31 -13.42 20.22
N PHE A 782 16.30 -14.15 20.71
CA PHE A 782 15.09 -13.63 21.35
C PHE A 782 14.97 -14.02 22.83
N GLN A 783 15.93 -14.74 23.37
CA GLN A 783 15.95 -15.22 24.75
C GLN A 783 17.12 -14.62 25.53
N GLU A 784 17.08 -14.76 26.85
CA GLU A 784 18.22 -14.40 27.70
C GLU A 784 19.48 -15.21 27.36
N ALA A 785 20.64 -14.57 27.54
CA ALA A 785 21.92 -15.15 27.17
C ALA A 785 22.14 -16.54 27.75
N GLY A 786 22.51 -17.52 26.95
CA GLY A 786 22.93 -18.85 27.36
C GLY A 786 21.91 -19.97 27.11
N LYS A 787 20.67 -19.69 26.75
CA LYS A 787 19.69 -20.74 26.42
C LYS A 787 19.69 -21.00 24.91
N VAL A 788 20.08 -22.21 24.51
CA VAL A 788 20.04 -22.66 23.11
C VAL A 788 18.88 -23.64 22.94
N THR A 789 18.00 -23.36 21.94
CA THR A 789 16.92 -24.27 21.57
C THR A 789 17.21 -24.78 20.15
N PRO A 790 17.69 -26.03 20.00
CA PRO A 790 17.96 -26.60 18.70
C PRO A 790 16.70 -26.66 17.84
N CYS A 791 16.82 -26.26 16.57
CA CYS A 791 15.71 -26.26 15.63
C CYS A 791 16.17 -26.74 14.26
N VAL A 792 15.31 -27.51 13.59
CA VAL A 792 15.49 -27.91 12.21
C VAL A 792 14.13 -27.89 11.52
N GLY A 793 14.08 -27.47 10.26
CA GLY A 793 12.80 -27.41 9.57
C GLY A 793 12.93 -27.40 8.04
N VAL A 794 11.81 -27.64 7.39
CA VAL A 794 11.63 -27.60 5.94
C VAL A 794 10.48 -26.66 5.57
N SER A 795 10.68 -25.88 4.51
CA SER A 795 9.68 -25.02 3.89
C SER A 795 9.43 -25.44 2.46
N VAL A 796 8.18 -25.71 2.12
CA VAL A 796 7.76 -25.99 0.74
C VAL A 796 7.22 -24.70 0.12
N GLY A 797 7.83 -24.28 -1.01
CA GLY A 797 7.45 -23.11 -1.79
C GLY A 797 6.27 -23.42 -2.71
N ILE A 798 5.07 -23.31 -2.20
CA ILE A 798 3.86 -23.87 -2.81
C ILE A 798 3.49 -23.23 -4.15
N GLU A 799 3.85 -21.97 -4.42
CA GLU A 799 3.49 -21.30 -5.67
C GLU A 799 4.16 -21.94 -6.91
N ARG A 800 5.37 -22.44 -6.72
CA ARG A 800 6.07 -23.19 -7.79
C ARG A 800 5.45 -24.56 -7.99
N VAL A 801 5.06 -25.23 -6.90
CA VAL A 801 4.29 -26.48 -6.94
C VAL A 801 2.98 -26.28 -7.70
N PHE A 802 2.23 -25.20 -7.41
CA PHE A 802 1.00 -24.90 -8.15
C PHE A 802 1.24 -24.66 -9.64
N THR A 803 2.32 -23.96 -9.99
CA THR A 803 2.66 -23.73 -11.40
C THR A 803 2.89 -25.06 -12.13
N LEU A 804 3.60 -26.01 -11.51
CA LEU A 804 3.84 -27.32 -12.06
C LEU A 804 2.54 -28.15 -12.17
N MET A 805 1.71 -28.12 -11.13
CA MET A 805 0.42 -28.82 -11.13
C MET A 805 -0.55 -28.23 -12.17
N GLU A 806 -0.64 -26.89 -12.28
CA GLU A 806 -1.43 -26.23 -13.31
C GLU A 806 -0.96 -26.60 -14.73
N GLU A 807 0.35 -26.63 -14.97
CA GLU A 807 0.93 -26.95 -16.26
C GLU A 807 0.63 -28.41 -16.65
N ARG A 808 0.80 -29.35 -15.71
CA ARG A 808 0.47 -30.77 -15.94
C ARG A 808 -1.00 -30.97 -16.25
N LEU A 809 -1.90 -30.41 -15.47
CA LEU A 809 -3.35 -30.50 -15.71
C LEU A 809 -3.76 -29.86 -17.04
N ARG A 810 -3.12 -28.78 -17.48
CA ARG A 810 -3.35 -28.20 -18.81
C ARG A 810 -2.92 -29.15 -19.93
N GLN A 811 -1.80 -29.85 -19.76
CA GLN A 811 -1.34 -30.85 -20.72
C GLN A 811 -2.30 -32.04 -20.79
N GLU A 812 -2.77 -32.57 -19.67
CA GLU A 812 -3.70 -33.66 -19.56
C GLU A 812 -5.10 -33.35 -20.12
N GLN A 813 -5.59 -32.10 -19.93
CA GLN A 813 -6.94 -31.67 -20.32
C GLN A 813 -6.98 -30.88 -21.64
N GLY A 814 -5.90 -30.85 -22.42
CA GLY A 814 -5.91 -30.21 -23.75
C GLY A 814 -6.01 -28.65 -23.72
N GLY A 815 -5.51 -28.01 -22.66
CA GLY A 815 -5.29 -26.57 -22.61
C GLY A 815 -6.23 -25.76 -21.71
N SER A 816 -7.38 -26.28 -21.30
CA SER A 816 -8.31 -25.60 -20.36
C SER A 816 -8.45 -26.42 -19.09
N ILE A 817 -8.19 -25.79 -17.93
CA ILE A 817 -8.42 -26.44 -16.64
C ILE A 817 -9.90 -26.32 -16.34
N LYS A 818 -10.61 -27.46 -16.30
CA LYS A 818 -11.99 -27.54 -15.86
C LYS A 818 -12.06 -28.51 -14.69
N GLN A 819 -12.52 -28.02 -13.55
CA GLN A 819 -12.82 -28.85 -12.38
C GLN A 819 -14.25 -28.53 -11.92
N PRO A 820 -15.08 -29.56 -11.66
CA PRO A 820 -16.43 -29.32 -11.18
C PRO A 820 -16.40 -28.76 -9.77
N ASN A 821 -17.10 -27.65 -9.54
CA ASN A 821 -17.23 -27.05 -8.21
C ASN A 821 -18.19 -27.82 -7.30
N VAL A 822 -19.05 -28.64 -7.91
CA VAL A 822 -20.06 -29.46 -7.22
C VAL A 822 -20.13 -30.84 -7.86
N THR A 823 -20.52 -31.82 -7.07
CA THR A 823 -20.66 -33.21 -7.54
C THR A 823 -22.03 -33.44 -8.19
N VAL A 824 -23.07 -32.73 -7.75
CA VAL A 824 -24.43 -32.88 -8.22
C VAL A 824 -25.06 -31.56 -8.60
N LEU A 825 -25.61 -31.45 -9.82
CA LEU A 825 -26.47 -30.34 -10.23
C LEU A 825 -27.94 -30.77 -10.14
N ILE A 826 -28.75 -30.00 -9.42
CA ILE A 826 -30.17 -30.28 -9.30
C ILE A 826 -30.92 -29.39 -10.29
N ALA A 827 -31.58 -30.03 -11.25
CA ALA A 827 -32.40 -29.39 -12.28
C ALA A 827 -33.88 -29.77 -12.14
N SER A 828 -34.72 -29.17 -12.94
CA SER A 828 -36.13 -29.51 -13.00
C SER A 828 -36.65 -29.57 -14.41
N ALA A 829 -37.68 -30.44 -14.60
CA ALA A 829 -38.46 -30.51 -15.80
C ALA A 829 -39.91 -30.11 -15.47
N GLY A 830 -40.33 -28.95 -15.99
CA GLY A 830 -41.62 -28.32 -15.68
C GLY A 830 -41.47 -26.95 -15.01
N ASP A 831 -42.56 -26.21 -14.92
CA ASP A 831 -42.61 -24.86 -14.32
C ASP A 831 -42.91 -24.96 -12.81
N ASN A 832 -42.50 -23.89 -12.05
CA ASN A 832 -42.75 -23.78 -10.62
C ASN A 832 -42.15 -24.89 -9.72
N MET A 833 -41.09 -25.53 -10.17
CA MET A 833 -40.40 -26.64 -9.48
C MET A 833 -39.29 -26.18 -8.52
N LEU A 834 -39.16 -24.87 -8.22
CA LEU A 834 -38.13 -24.35 -7.36
C LEU A 834 -38.12 -24.96 -5.95
N ARG A 835 -39.32 -25.14 -5.36
CA ARG A 835 -39.47 -25.75 -4.00
C ARG A 835 -38.95 -27.19 -3.97
N GLU A 836 -39.21 -27.96 -5.03
CA GLU A 836 -38.79 -29.36 -5.11
C GLU A 836 -37.26 -29.44 -5.30
N ARG A 837 -36.65 -28.55 -6.13
CA ARG A 837 -35.21 -28.45 -6.22
C ARG A 837 -34.56 -28.11 -4.88
N MET A 838 -35.16 -27.19 -4.10
CA MET A 838 -34.66 -26.84 -2.76
C MET A 838 -34.77 -28.02 -1.77
N LYS A 839 -35.83 -28.81 -1.82
CA LYS A 839 -35.95 -30.02 -0.99
C LYS A 839 -34.89 -31.05 -1.32
N LEU A 840 -34.67 -31.35 -2.62
CA LEU A 840 -33.63 -32.27 -3.06
C LEU A 840 -32.25 -31.77 -2.69
N ALA A 841 -31.99 -30.45 -2.79
CA ALA A 841 -30.74 -29.85 -2.37
C ALA A 841 -30.50 -30.07 -0.87
N ASN A 842 -31.51 -29.83 -0.04
CA ASN A 842 -31.38 -30.02 1.40
C ASN A 842 -31.08 -31.49 1.75
N VAL A 843 -31.73 -32.44 1.09
CA VAL A 843 -31.46 -33.89 1.30
C VAL A 843 -29.97 -34.23 0.99
N LEU A 844 -29.37 -33.62 -0.05
CA LEU A 844 -27.97 -33.85 -0.39
C LEU A 844 -27.04 -33.12 0.55
N TRP A 845 -27.35 -31.88 0.96
CA TRP A 845 -26.55 -31.13 1.91
C TRP A 845 -26.53 -31.76 3.31
N ASP A 846 -27.70 -32.26 3.79
CA ASP A 846 -27.81 -33.00 5.06
C ASP A 846 -26.97 -34.30 5.03
N ALA A 847 -26.78 -34.87 3.85
CA ALA A 847 -25.90 -36.02 3.63
C ALA A 847 -24.44 -35.66 3.38
N ASN A 848 -24.09 -34.37 3.50
CA ASN A 848 -22.77 -33.78 3.24
C ASN A 848 -22.28 -34.01 1.79
N ILE A 849 -23.20 -34.01 0.81
CA ILE A 849 -22.88 -34.13 -0.62
C ILE A 849 -22.91 -32.74 -1.25
N SER A 850 -21.85 -32.43 -2.03
CA SER A 850 -21.74 -31.16 -2.76
C SER A 850 -22.76 -31.08 -3.88
N ALA A 851 -23.78 -30.21 -3.73
CA ALA A 851 -24.85 -30.03 -4.68
C ALA A 851 -25.24 -28.56 -4.86
N GLU A 852 -25.65 -28.21 -6.06
CA GLU A 852 -26.22 -26.88 -6.35
C GLU A 852 -27.49 -26.99 -7.21
N PHE A 853 -28.30 -25.94 -7.20
CA PHE A 853 -29.45 -25.79 -8.08
C PHE A 853 -29.50 -24.40 -8.69
N SER A 854 -30.16 -24.26 -9.85
CA SER A 854 -30.31 -22.94 -10.49
C SER A 854 -31.15 -22.01 -9.63
N GLN A 855 -30.66 -20.76 -9.45
CA GLN A 855 -31.35 -19.69 -8.76
C GLN A 855 -32.55 -19.12 -9.56
N GLN A 856 -32.69 -19.47 -10.84
CA GLN A 856 -33.82 -19.07 -11.67
C GLN A 856 -35.09 -19.81 -11.25
N GLU A 857 -36.25 -19.15 -11.28
CA GLU A 857 -37.53 -19.78 -10.95
C GLU A 857 -37.85 -20.93 -11.89
N ASN A 858 -37.75 -20.68 -13.19
CA ASN A 858 -38.08 -21.66 -14.25
C ASN A 858 -36.92 -21.80 -15.26
N PRO A 859 -35.81 -22.47 -14.88
CA PRO A 859 -34.69 -22.71 -15.80
C PRO A 859 -35.09 -23.75 -16.85
N LYS A 860 -34.62 -23.58 -18.08
CA LYS A 860 -34.82 -24.58 -19.13
C LYS A 860 -33.87 -25.76 -18.94
N LEU A 861 -34.35 -26.98 -18.80
CA LEU A 861 -33.54 -28.18 -18.57
C LEU A 861 -32.39 -28.34 -19.60
N LYS A 862 -32.64 -27.98 -20.86
CA LYS A 862 -31.59 -28.03 -21.89
C LYS A 862 -30.37 -27.15 -21.55
N PHE A 863 -30.58 -25.96 -20.95
CA PHE A 863 -29.50 -25.11 -20.55
C PHE A 863 -28.80 -25.63 -19.29
N GLU A 864 -29.54 -26.20 -18.35
CA GLU A 864 -28.98 -26.84 -17.15
C GLU A 864 -28.07 -28.04 -17.52
N ILE A 865 -28.49 -28.86 -18.46
CA ILE A 865 -27.67 -29.98 -18.99
C ILE A 865 -26.41 -29.45 -19.67
N ALA A 866 -26.53 -28.39 -20.50
CA ALA A 866 -25.39 -27.79 -21.17
C ALA A 866 -24.39 -27.19 -20.16
N ASN A 867 -24.90 -26.51 -19.11
CA ASN A 867 -24.12 -25.97 -18.02
C ASN A 867 -23.37 -27.05 -17.22
N ALA A 868 -24.07 -28.15 -16.89
CA ALA A 868 -23.47 -29.27 -16.18
C ALA A 868 -22.32 -29.91 -17.00
N LEU A 869 -22.52 -30.11 -18.32
CA LEU A 869 -21.52 -30.65 -19.21
C LEU A 869 -20.31 -29.71 -19.40
N ASP A 870 -20.56 -28.41 -19.55
CA ASP A 870 -19.47 -27.44 -19.69
C ASP A 870 -18.62 -27.34 -18.41
N ARG A 871 -19.23 -27.46 -17.24
CA ARG A 871 -18.57 -27.49 -15.93
C ARG A 871 -18.07 -28.88 -15.52
N GLN A 872 -18.28 -29.92 -16.36
CA GLN A 872 -17.90 -31.30 -16.08
C GLN A 872 -18.49 -31.88 -14.79
N ILE A 873 -19.69 -31.41 -14.38
CA ILE A 873 -20.39 -31.96 -13.21
C ILE A 873 -20.76 -33.42 -13.50
N PRO A 874 -20.39 -34.39 -12.66
CA PRO A 874 -20.58 -35.81 -12.98
C PRO A 874 -22.03 -36.25 -12.90
N PHE A 875 -22.81 -35.71 -11.96
CA PHE A 875 -24.19 -36.16 -11.73
C PHE A 875 -25.18 -35.02 -11.83
N MET A 876 -26.36 -35.33 -12.31
CA MET A 876 -27.52 -34.43 -12.30
C MET A 876 -28.72 -35.11 -11.67
N VAL A 877 -29.41 -34.42 -10.76
CA VAL A 877 -30.68 -34.86 -10.19
C VAL A 877 -31.78 -33.98 -10.78
N ILE A 878 -32.81 -34.59 -11.37
CA ILE A 878 -33.87 -33.86 -12.06
C ILE A 878 -35.19 -34.07 -11.31
N ALA A 879 -35.78 -32.96 -10.86
CA ALA A 879 -37.16 -32.94 -10.32
C ALA A 879 -38.15 -32.80 -11.46
N GLY A 880 -38.81 -33.85 -11.82
CA GLY A 880 -39.94 -33.80 -12.74
C GLY A 880 -41.28 -33.59 -12.00
N GLU A 881 -42.28 -33.02 -12.66
CA GLU A 881 -43.56 -32.71 -12.02
C GLU A 881 -44.33 -33.99 -11.59
N GLU A 882 -44.33 -35.02 -12.38
CA GLU A 882 -44.94 -36.28 -12.07
C GLU A 882 -44.17 -37.10 -11.04
N GLU A 883 -42.86 -37.13 -11.15
CA GLU A 883 -41.97 -37.83 -10.22
C GLU A 883 -42.07 -37.20 -8.82
N ALA A 884 -42.09 -35.88 -8.74
CA ALA A 884 -42.21 -35.15 -7.45
C ALA A 884 -43.54 -35.49 -6.72
N LYS A 885 -44.63 -35.63 -7.45
CA LYS A 885 -45.94 -36.07 -6.87
C LYS A 885 -45.88 -37.46 -6.26
N GLN A 886 -45.02 -38.34 -6.78
CA GLN A 886 -44.79 -39.70 -6.32
C GLN A 886 -43.65 -39.80 -5.28
N GLY A 887 -43.00 -38.71 -4.89
CA GLY A 887 -41.85 -38.70 -3.98
C GLY A 887 -40.58 -39.24 -4.64
N LYS A 888 -40.46 -39.15 -5.97
CA LYS A 888 -39.34 -39.64 -6.78
C LYS A 888 -38.58 -38.51 -7.45
N CYS A 889 -37.34 -38.83 -7.87
CA CYS A 889 -36.50 -37.97 -8.72
C CYS A 889 -35.71 -38.84 -9.72
N LYS A 890 -35.16 -38.17 -10.75
CA LYS A 890 -34.28 -38.84 -11.72
C LYS A 890 -32.85 -38.54 -11.41
N VAL A 891 -32.02 -39.56 -11.33
CA VAL A 891 -30.55 -39.41 -11.20
C VAL A 891 -29.95 -39.71 -12.57
N LYS A 892 -29.20 -38.76 -13.10
CA LYS A 892 -28.52 -38.86 -14.40
C LYS A 892 -27.00 -38.79 -14.18
N ASP A 893 -26.35 -39.84 -14.61
CA ASP A 893 -24.89 -39.87 -14.73
C ASP A 893 -24.51 -39.28 -16.08
N LEU A 894 -23.84 -38.15 -16.08
CA LEU A 894 -23.47 -37.42 -17.29
C LEU A 894 -22.24 -38.05 -17.99
N GLY A 895 -21.38 -38.72 -17.25
CA GLY A 895 -20.21 -39.46 -17.79
C GLY A 895 -20.67 -40.74 -18.47
N ALA A 896 -21.39 -41.60 -17.76
CA ALA A 896 -21.92 -42.88 -18.30
C ALA A 896 -23.13 -42.71 -19.20
N ARG A 897 -23.73 -41.50 -19.25
CA ARG A 897 -24.96 -41.17 -20.00
C ARG A 897 -26.15 -42.05 -19.64
N THR A 898 -26.25 -42.46 -18.41
CA THR A 898 -27.37 -43.28 -17.89
C THR A 898 -28.32 -42.41 -17.06
N GLU A 899 -29.59 -42.78 -17.01
CA GLU A 899 -30.63 -42.10 -16.24
C GLU A 899 -31.50 -43.16 -15.54
N GLU A 900 -31.77 -42.98 -14.26
CA GLU A 900 -32.64 -43.85 -13.47
C GLU A 900 -33.57 -43.01 -12.58
N THR A 901 -34.77 -43.58 -12.31
CA THR A 901 -35.72 -42.94 -11.40
C THR A 901 -35.65 -43.61 -10.02
N VAL A 902 -35.46 -42.84 -8.97
CA VAL A 902 -35.25 -43.33 -7.62
C VAL A 902 -36.23 -42.61 -6.65
N ASP A 903 -36.57 -43.28 -5.56
CA ASP A 903 -37.29 -42.62 -4.45
C ASP A 903 -36.32 -41.58 -3.79
N VAL A 904 -36.90 -40.47 -3.35
CA VAL A 904 -36.08 -39.41 -2.70
C VAL A 904 -35.40 -39.93 -1.43
N SER A 905 -35.97 -40.91 -0.73
CA SER A 905 -35.35 -41.62 0.40
C SER A 905 -34.07 -42.36 0.03
N ASP A 906 -33.97 -42.87 -1.21
CA ASP A 906 -32.86 -43.68 -1.70
C ASP A 906 -31.82 -42.88 -2.51
N LEU A 907 -32.12 -41.61 -2.74
CA LEU A 907 -31.27 -40.70 -3.53
C LEU A 907 -29.81 -40.70 -3.06
N VAL A 908 -29.58 -40.52 -1.77
CA VAL A 908 -28.25 -40.47 -1.16
C VAL A 908 -27.53 -41.82 -1.32
N THR A 909 -28.22 -42.94 -1.07
CA THR A 909 -27.66 -44.27 -1.18
C THR A 909 -27.28 -44.58 -2.61
N THR A 910 -28.14 -44.19 -3.57
CA THR A 910 -27.89 -44.36 -5.01
C THR A 910 -26.68 -43.55 -5.47
N LEU A 911 -26.56 -42.31 -5.09
CA LEU A 911 -25.40 -41.48 -5.44
C LEU A 911 -24.10 -42.04 -4.84
N ARG A 912 -24.11 -42.50 -3.58
CA ARG A 912 -22.96 -43.14 -2.94
C ARG A 912 -22.56 -44.43 -3.62
N SER A 913 -23.50 -45.26 -4.08
CA SER A 913 -23.19 -46.47 -4.83
C SER A 913 -22.52 -46.18 -6.19
N LYS A 914 -22.73 -44.98 -6.73
CA LYS A 914 -22.07 -44.48 -7.95
C LYS A 914 -20.73 -43.78 -7.71
N GLY A 915 -20.23 -43.80 -6.46
CA GLY A 915 -18.94 -43.24 -6.13
C GLY A 915 -19.00 -41.77 -5.64
N VAL A 916 -20.18 -41.22 -5.39
CA VAL A 916 -20.28 -39.87 -4.77
C VAL A 916 -19.91 -39.98 -3.31
N VAL A 917 -18.90 -39.23 -2.91
CA VAL A 917 -18.39 -39.18 -1.53
C VAL A 917 -18.80 -37.87 -0.81
N PRO A 918 -18.96 -37.89 0.51
CA PRO A 918 -19.19 -36.69 1.28
C PRO A 918 -18.05 -35.69 1.11
N VAL A 919 -18.37 -34.39 1.21
CA VAL A 919 -17.38 -33.30 1.16
C VAL A 919 -16.31 -33.53 2.23
N GLY A 920 -15.04 -33.41 1.83
CA GLY A 920 -13.88 -33.68 2.68
C GLY A 920 -13.43 -35.13 2.75
N CYS A 921 -14.17 -36.07 2.11
CA CYS A 921 -13.81 -37.49 2.02
C CYS A 921 -13.30 -37.90 0.62
N GLU A 922 -13.24 -36.95 -0.32
CA GLU A 922 -12.87 -37.23 -1.75
C GLU A 922 -11.48 -37.87 -1.84
N PHE A 923 -10.56 -37.45 -1.02
CA PHE A 923 -9.19 -37.94 -1.00
C PHE A 923 -9.01 -39.36 -0.43
N ALA A 924 -9.90 -39.77 0.50
CA ALA A 924 -9.82 -41.08 1.09
C ALA A 924 -10.13 -42.21 0.06
N MET A 925 -10.98 -41.92 -0.91
CA MET A 925 -11.33 -42.85 -1.98
C MET A 925 -10.33 -42.90 -3.14
N GLU A 926 -9.67 -41.76 -3.49
CA GLU A 926 -8.58 -41.76 -4.48
C GLU A 926 -7.42 -42.67 -4.06
N MET A 927 -7.13 -42.78 -2.76
CA MET A 927 -6.07 -43.62 -2.24
C MET A 927 -6.47 -45.13 -2.17
N LEU A 928 -7.73 -45.40 -1.85
CA LEU A 928 -8.22 -46.80 -1.87
C LEU A 928 -8.26 -47.36 -3.29
N ASN A 929 -8.44 -46.49 -4.30
CA ASN A 929 -8.45 -46.87 -5.71
C ASN A 929 -7.05 -46.86 -6.36
N GLY A 930 -6.08 -46.14 -5.77
CA GLY A 930 -4.70 -46.03 -6.27
C GLY A 930 -3.78 -47.18 -5.82
N GLU A 931 -4.15 -47.96 -4.80
CA GLU A 931 -3.40 -49.16 -4.37
C GLU A 931 -3.74 -50.41 -5.23
N SER A 932 -4.63 -50.26 -6.20
CA SER A 932 -5.05 -51.35 -7.11
C SER A 932 -4.60 -51.17 -8.57
N SER A 933 -3.67 -50.25 -8.87
CA SER A 933 -3.09 -50.08 -10.22
C SER A 933 -1.57 -50.12 -10.22
#